data_d3f002d1c778d4e1298ac54d212cf13a
#
_entry.id   d3f002d1c778d4e1298ac54d212cf13a
#
_cell.length_a   1.000
_cell.length_b   1.000
_cell.length_c   1.000
_cell.angle_alpha   90.00
_cell.angle_beta   90.00
_cell.angle_gamma   90.00
#
_symmetry.space_group_name_H-M   'P 1'
#
loop_
_entity.id
_entity.type
_entity.pdbx_description
1 polymer ?
#
loop_
_entity_poly.entity_id
_entity_poly.type
_entity_poly.pdbx_seq_one_letter_code
_entity_poly.pdbx_strand_id
1 'polypeptide(L)'
;MIRIQEILDKVSAHNPDADLELIQKAYVYAATAHAGQTRLSGEPYLSHPLAVADTLAEMGFDESTVVAGLLHDTVEDTKATLEELDENFGEDVADIVDGVTKISMIPFENKEEAQAENIRKMILAMSHDMRVLMVKLADRLHNMRTLDFQKAHKQKGIAQETMDIYAPLANRLGLYIMKRNLEDLSFKYLRPDIFNQIDHWLDKHQVVEKQIIAKVVDLIKDLLASNSIEGQVYGRIKHKYSIYKKMQSQSLTLDEMHDIMAFRVLVKDIRDCYAALGLVHSQWRPVHGRFKDYISMPKTNGYQSLHTTVIGPEGERIEIQIRTEDMHRQAEHGVAAHWLYKEKGRVNSKDLEQFGWLREIFERQSEETDSREFMHSLKLDLFKDEVYVYTPAGDVKELPEGATPLDFAFIIHTKVGQHCTGAKINGRLMPLSTELKNGDIVEILTDPSRKPNRDWLKIVKTARARSRIQRYLRTEERAHAVSLGRDMLEKEGRKVSLNVNKAIKDGHMALVAQEMNFESVDDLVASVGYAHTTPRKVLNRLYAVLHPDAVSSAPETPTVKESKEAAGRKTEGVGISGVDGVLMRFAKCCNPVPGDPIIGYISRGLGVSVHRADCPNVANMEPERLISVHWDGAEEKPYEAGIFIIARNEHGVLALVAQVLAKNNVNITGLNMDNLVDGRAKLRFTVEVRDATQLYQLIESIRSLPPILEVVRDTEDAQ
;
A
#
# COMPACT_ATOMS: atom_id res chain seq x y z
N MET A 1 -20.75 30.60 7.45
CA MET A 1 -21.26 29.78 6.32
C MET A 1 -20.82 30.46 5.04
N ILE A 2 -20.15 29.76 4.14
CA ILE A 2 -19.70 30.25 2.83
C ILE A 2 -20.94 30.65 2.02
N ARG A 3 -20.90 31.79 1.36
CA ARG A 3 -21.99 32.25 0.50
C ARG A 3 -21.69 31.88 -0.94
N ILE A 4 -22.70 31.51 -1.70
CA ILE A 4 -22.52 31.20 -3.12
C ILE A 4 -21.87 32.35 -3.89
N GLN A 5 -22.14 33.61 -3.51
CA GLN A 5 -21.53 34.75 -4.14
C GLN A 5 -20.01 34.79 -4.02
N GLU A 6 -19.45 34.35 -2.88
CA GLU A 6 -18.00 34.25 -2.68
C GLU A 6 -17.34 33.27 -3.65
N ILE A 7 -18.04 32.14 -3.94
CA ILE A 7 -17.59 31.13 -4.93
C ILE A 7 -17.65 31.73 -6.34
N LEU A 8 -18.76 32.41 -6.70
CA LEU A 8 -18.92 33.06 -8.01
C LEU A 8 -17.84 34.12 -8.25
N ASP A 9 -17.54 34.94 -7.23
CA ASP A 9 -16.52 35.99 -7.31
C ASP A 9 -15.12 35.37 -7.53
N LYS A 10 -14.80 34.25 -6.84
CA LYS A 10 -13.55 33.52 -7.02
C LYS A 10 -13.42 32.92 -8.43
N VAL A 11 -14.49 32.26 -8.92
CA VAL A 11 -14.48 31.67 -10.27
C VAL A 11 -14.33 32.75 -11.33
N SER A 12 -15.13 33.86 -11.24
CA SER A 12 -15.04 34.99 -12.18
C SER A 12 -13.68 35.70 -12.15
N ALA A 13 -13.01 35.73 -10.99
CA ALA A 13 -11.66 36.32 -10.88
C ALA A 13 -10.60 35.49 -11.62
N HIS A 14 -10.79 34.16 -11.68
CA HIS A 14 -9.89 33.25 -12.39
C HIS A 14 -10.25 33.07 -13.86
N ASN A 15 -11.55 32.99 -14.17
CA ASN A 15 -12.10 32.85 -15.51
C ASN A 15 -13.27 33.79 -15.69
N PRO A 16 -13.07 35.00 -16.33
CA PRO A 16 -14.15 35.95 -16.58
C PRO A 16 -15.26 35.41 -17.50
N ASP A 17 -14.95 34.41 -18.33
CA ASP A 17 -15.90 33.85 -19.30
C ASP A 17 -16.62 32.58 -18.76
N ALA A 18 -16.45 32.27 -17.47
CA ALA A 18 -17.08 31.08 -16.84
C ALA A 18 -18.61 31.21 -16.78
N ASP A 19 -19.30 30.08 -16.97
CA ASP A 19 -20.76 30.02 -16.84
C ASP A 19 -21.19 30.06 -15.34
N LEU A 20 -21.37 31.24 -14.84
CA LEU A 20 -21.80 31.50 -13.46
C LEU A 20 -23.26 31.05 -13.22
N GLU A 21 -24.12 31.05 -14.26
CA GLU A 21 -25.51 30.63 -14.15
C GLU A 21 -25.59 29.10 -13.89
N LEU A 22 -24.70 28.30 -14.50
CA LEU A 22 -24.58 26.88 -14.28
C LEU A 22 -24.25 26.57 -12.80
N ILE A 23 -23.33 27.34 -12.20
CA ILE A 23 -22.95 27.20 -10.78
C ILE A 23 -24.12 27.56 -9.87
N GLN A 24 -24.86 28.65 -10.18
CA GLN A 24 -26.05 29.03 -9.42
C GLN A 24 -27.15 27.96 -9.51
N LYS A 25 -27.38 27.39 -10.71
CA LYS A 25 -28.32 26.29 -10.93
C LYS A 25 -27.96 25.07 -10.08
N ALA A 26 -26.66 24.71 -10.05
CA ALA A 26 -26.16 23.58 -9.24
C ALA A 26 -26.36 23.81 -7.74
N TYR A 27 -26.11 25.03 -7.26
CA TYR A 27 -26.37 25.41 -5.87
C TYR A 27 -27.85 25.23 -5.49
N VAL A 28 -28.79 25.72 -6.32
CA VAL A 28 -30.23 25.56 -6.07
C VAL A 28 -30.65 24.12 -6.09
N TYR A 29 -30.11 23.33 -7.04
CA TYR A 29 -30.36 21.89 -7.13
C TYR A 29 -29.87 21.15 -5.89
N ALA A 30 -28.61 21.34 -5.48
CA ALA A 30 -28.04 20.74 -4.29
C ALA A 30 -28.80 21.14 -3.01
N ALA A 31 -29.21 22.40 -2.88
CA ALA A 31 -30.03 22.90 -1.76
C ALA A 31 -31.40 22.21 -1.69
N THR A 32 -32.00 21.93 -2.84
CA THR A 32 -33.29 21.25 -2.94
C THR A 32 -33.14 19.75 -2.65
N ALA A 33 -32.13 19.09 -3.20
CA ALA A 33 -31.86 17.68 -3.02
C ALA A 33 -31.57 17.32 -1.55
N HIS A 34 -30.78 18.17 -0.86
CA HIS A 34 -30.42 17.97 0.57
C HIS A 34 -31.36 18.69 1.54
N ALA A 35 -32.55 19.13 1.10
CA ALA A 35 -33.50 19.83 1.95
C ALA A 35 -33.86 19.02 3.21
N GLY A 36 -33.70 19.63 4.39
CA GLY A 36 -34.00 18.99 5.67
C GLY A 36 -32.91 18.07 6.22
N GLN A 37 -31.83 17.82 5.47
CA GLN A 37 -30.70 17.06 5.97
C GLN A 37 -29.76 17.95 6.82
N THR A 38 -29.23 17.37 7.90
CA THR A 38 -28.25 18.01 8.78
C THR A 38 -27.04 17.13 8.99
N ARG A 39 -25.87 17.76 9.13
CA ARG A 39 -24.62 17.08 9.48
C ARG A 39 -24.57 16.74 10.97
N LEU A 40 -23.58 15.92 11.37
CA LEU A 40 -23.31 15.61 12.78
C LEU A 40 -22.96 16.86 13.62
N SER A 41 -22.51 17.94 12.98
CA SER A 41 -22.29 19.26 13.60
C SER A 41 -23.58 20.00 13.94
N GLY A 42 -24.74 19.56 13.42
CA GLY A 42 -26.03 20.25 13.50
C GLY A 42 -26.21 21.32 12.41
N GLU A 43 -25.24 21.57 11.56
CA GLU A 43 -25.36 22.48 10.42
C GLU A 43 -26.17 21.86 9.26
N PRO A 44 -26.83 22.68 8.41
CA PRO A 44 -27.45 22.19 7.19
C PRO A 44 -26.42 21.42 6.32
N TYR A 45 -26.84 20.29 5.71
CA TYR A 45 -25.94 19.47 4.89
C TYR A 45 -25.25 20.26 3.78
N LEU A 46 -25.95 21.22 3.18
CA LEU A 46 -25.46 22.09 2.11
C LEU A 46 -24.16 22.84 2.45
N SER A 47 -23.84 23.02 3.75
CA SER A 47 -22.56 23.63 4.16
C SER A 47 -21.34 22.88 3.67
N HIS A 48 -21.47 21.55 3.47
CA HIS A 48 -20.40 20.71 2.97
C HIS A 48 -20.12 20.87 1.47
N PRO A 49 -21.09 20.66 0.56
CA PRO A 49 -20.88 20.92 -0.85
C PRO A 49 -20.39 22.34 -1.16
N LEU A 50 -20.90 23.33 -0.44
CA LEU A 50 -20.40 24.71 -0.56
C LEU A 50 -18.92 24.84 -0.19
N ALA A 51 -18.47 24.18 0.87
CA ALA A 51 -17.06 24.25 1.28
C ALA A 51 -16.14 23.48 0.32
N VAL A 52 -16.63 22.40 -0.29
CA VAL A 52 -15.92 21.67 -1.34
C VAL A 52 -15.78 22.53 -2.58
N ALA A 53 -16.87 23.11 -3.07
CA ALA A 53 -16.89 24.01 -4.22
C ALA A 53 -16.04 25.27 -4.01
N ASP A 54 -16.07 25.85 -2.81
CA ASP A 54 -15.23 27.00 -2.44
C ASP A 54 -13.74 26.66 -2.51
N THR A 55 -13.36 25.49 -2.01
CA THR A 55 -11.97 25.01 -2.10
C THR A 55 -11.53 24.81 -3.55
N LEU A 56 -12.38 24.26 -4.41
CA LEU A 56 -12.10 24.09 -5.84
C LEU A 56 -12.01 25.43 -6.57
N ALA A 57 -12.91 26.36 -6.29
CA ALA A 57 -12.89 27.72 -6.84
C ALA A 57 -11.63 28.50 -6.40
N GLU A 58 -11.21 28.37 -5.13
CA GLU A 58 -9.97 28.99 -4.62
C GLU A 58 -8.73 28.43 -5.33
N MET A 59 -8.77 27.16 -5.72
CA MET A 59 -7.69 26.52 -6.48
C MET A 59 -7.73 26.87 -7.97
N GLY A 60 -8.77 27.54 -8.47
CA GLY A 60 -8.91 27.99 -9.85
C GLY A 60 -9.36 26.91 -10.82
N PHE A 61 -10.13 25.92 -10.36
CA PHE A 61 -10.74 24.92 -11.25
C PHE A 61 -11.88 25.50 -12.08
N ASP A 62 -12.18 24.83 -13.20
CA ASP A 62 -13.25 25.19 -14.14
C ASP A 62 -14.64 25.07 -13.51
N GLU A 63 -15.61 25.66 -14.17
CA GLU A 63 -17.01 25.65 -13.72
C GLU A 63 -17.58 24.25 -13.56
N SER A 64 -17.28 23.30 -14.48
CA SER A 64 -17.74 21.91 -14.41
C SER A 64 -17.23 21.22 -13.15
N THR A 65 -15.97 21.45 -12.77
CA THR A 65 -15.38 20.89 -11.55
C THR A 65 -16.01 21.49 -10.28
N VAL A 66 -16.26 22.82 -10.28
CA VAL A 66 -16.92 23.50 -9.15
C VAL A 66 -18.36 23.02 -9.00
N VAL A 67 -19.09 22.88 -10.12
CA VAL A 67 -20.45 22.33 -10.17
C VAL A 67 -20.47 20.88 -9.66
N ALA A 68 -19.55 20.04 -10.12
CA ALA A 68 -19.41 18.68 -9.61
C ALA A 68 -19.12 18.66 -8.10
N GLY A 69 -18.33 19.63 -7.59
CA GLY A 69 -18.11 19.81 -6.16
C GLY A 69 -19.38 20.16 -5.37
N LEU A 70 -20.32 20.93 -5.97
CA LEU A 70 -21.62 21.20 -5.36
C LEU A 70 -22.55 19.98 -5.37
N LEU A 71 -22.42 19.09 -6.35
CA LEU A 71 -23.34 17.98 -6.61
C LEU A 71 -22.80 16.59 -6.19
N HIS A 72 -21.55 16.47 -5.72
CA HIS A 72 -20.83 15.22 -5.57
C HIS A 72 -21.52 14.19 -4.65
N ASP A 73 -22.26 14.65 -3.63
CA ASP A 73 -22.99 13.80 -2.69
C ASP A 73 -24.46 13.61 -3.05
N THR A 74 -24.98 14.32 -4.08
CA THR A 74 -26.42 14.29 -4.38
C THR A 74 -26.91 12.91 -4.82
N VAL A 75 -26.12 12.20 -5.63
CA VAL A 75 -26.45 10.83 -6.09
C VAL A 75 -26.30 9.80 -4.97
N GLU A 76 -25.34 9.99 -4.05
CA GLU A 76 -25.09 9.07 -2.95
C GLU A 76 -26.09 9.22 -1.80
N ASP A 77 -26.42 10.46 -1.43
CA ASP A 77 -27.17 10.77 -0.21
C ASP A 77 -28.62 11.21 -0.45
N THR A 78 -29.06 11.28 -1.71
CA THR A 78 -30.43 11.70 -2.05
C THR A 78 -31.10 10.77 -3.09
N LYS A 79 -32.18 11.20 -3.70
CA LYS A 79 -32.88 10.46 -4.76
C LYS A 79 -32.44 10.91 -6.18
N ALA A 80 -31.49 11.82 -6.28
CA ALA A 80 -31.00 12.31 -7.56
C ALA A 80 -30.33 11.17 -8.34
N THR A 81 -30.48 11.14 -9.66
CA THR A 81 -29.85 10.16 -10.53
C THR A 81 -28.80 10.80 -11.43
N LEU A 82 -27.89 9.99 -11.97
CA LEU A 82 -26.88 10.48 -12.91
C LEU A 82 -27.50 11.00 -14.21
N GLU A 83 -28.57 10.38 -14.66
CA GLU A 83 -29.32 10.83 -15.84
C GLU A 83 -29.93 12.23 -15.64
N GLU A 84 -30.47 12.49 -14.44
CA GLU A 84 -30.96 13.84 -14.10
C GLU A 84 -29.82 14.89 -14.05
N LEU A 85 -28.63 14.49 -13.62
CA LEU A 85 -27.46 15.38 -13.61
C LEU A 85 -26.97 15.65 -15.02
N ASP A 86 -26.93 14.64 -15.89
CA ASP A 86 -26.54 14.79 -17.30
C ASP A 86 -27.50 15.75 -18.04
N GLU A 87 -28.84 15.53 -17.91
CA GLU A 87 -29.84 16.39 -18.52
C GLU A 87 -29.77 17.85 -18.04
N ASN A 88 -29.41 18.10 -16.78
CA ASN A 88 -29.41 19.43 -16.18
C ASN A 88 -28.07 20.17 -16.28
N PHE A 89 -26.94 19.46 -16.22
CA PHE A 89 -25.60 20.02 -16.07
C PHE A 89 -24.61 19.52 -17.11
N GLY A 90 -25.01 18.55 -17.96
CA GLY A 90 -24.21 17.97 -19.02
C GLY A 90 -23.36 16.77 -18.60
N GLU A 91 -22.97 15.97 -19.62
CA GLU A 91 -22.20 14.72 -19.48
C GLU A 91 -20.91 14.91 -18.68
N ASP A 92 -20.21 16.04 -18.87
CA ASP A 92 -18.95 16.34 -18.21
C ASP A 92 -19.08 16.39 -16.68
N VAL A 93 -20.14 17.03 -16.16
CA VAL A 93 -20.43 17.09 -14.73
C VAL A 93 -20.90 15.74 -14.19
N ALA A 94 -21.77 15.06 -14.94
CA ALA A 94 -22.29 13.74 -14.56
C ALA A 94 -21.18 12.71 -14.44
N ASP A 95 -20.23 12.70 -15.37
CA ASP A 95 -19.06 11.80 -15.36
C ASP A 95 -18.15 12.04 -14.15
N ILE A 96 -17.90 13.30 -13.78
CA ILE A 96 -17.11 13.62 -12.59
C ILE A 96 -17.83 13.11 -11.32
N VAL A 97 -19.14 13.38 -11.20
CA VAL A 97 -19.94 12.94 -10.05
C VAL A 97 -20.01 11.41 -9.97
N ASP A 98 -20.23 10.71 -11.10
CA ASP A 98 -20.21 9.25 -11.16
C ASP A 98 -18.87 8.68 -10.70
N GLY A 99 -17.77 9.28 -11.16
CA GLY A 99 -16.42 8.90 -10.72
C GLY A 99 -16.21 9.03 -9.22
N VAL A 100 -16.73 10.09 -8.59
CA VAL A 100 -16.66 10.30 -7.13
C VAL A 100 -17.54 9.29 -6.38
N THR A 101 -18.76 9.04 -6.86
CA THR A 101 -19.77 8.15 -6.26
C THR A 101 -19.35 6.68 -6.31
N LYS A 102 -18.84 6.19 -7.45
CA LYS A 102 -18.38 4.80 -7.61
C LYS A 102 -17.30 4.40 -6.63
N ILE A 103 -16.57 5.36 -6.07
CA ILE A 103 -15.55 5.11 -5.06
C ILE A 103 -16.19 4.69 -3.72
N SER A 104 -17.42 5.10 -3.42
CA SER A 104 -18.06 4.95 -2.10
C SER A 104 -18.96 3.71 -1.92
N MET A 105 -19.45 3.09 -2.99
CA MET A 105 -20.67 2.22 -2.96
C MET A 105 -20.48 0.70 -2.73
N ILE A 106 -19.35 0.14 -2.27
CA ILE A 106 -19.26 -1.33 -2.09
C ILE A 106 -19.26 -1.76 -0.64
N PRO A 107 -20.19 -2.64 -0.21
CA PRO A 107 -20.12 -3.31 1.07
C PRO A 107 -19.06 -4.43 1.03
N PHE A 108 -18.08 -4.37 1.91
CA PHE A 108 -17.03 -5.38 2.07
C PHE A 108 -17.12 -6.05 3.44
N GLU A 109 -16.81 -7.34 3.49
CA GLU A 109 -16.77 -8.11 4.73
C GLU A 109 -15.54 -7.78 5.59
N ASN A 110 -14.44 -7.27 4.96
CA ASN A 110 -13.19 -6.93 5.63
C ASN A 110 -12.81 -5.46 5.36
N LYS A 111 -12.54 -4.71 6.44
CA LYS A 111 -12.28 -3.26 6.40
C LYS A 111 -11.01 -2.89 5.62
N GLU A 112 -9.98 -3.74 5.64
CA GLU A 112 -8.73 -3.53 4.90
C GLU A 112 -8.90 -3.75 3.39
N GLU A 113 -9.67 -4.79 3.01
CA GLU A 113 -10.01 -5.07 1.61
C GLU A 113 -10.92 -3.98 1.03
N ALA A 114 -11.88 -3.50 1.82
CA ALA A 114 -12.74 -2.37 1.45
C ALA A 114 -11.91 -1.12 1.12
N GLN A 115 -10.96 -0.80 1.98
CA GLN A 115 -10.10 0.37 1.81
C GLN A 115 -9.22 0.23 0.55
N ALA A 116 -8.61 -0.94 0.34
CA ALA A 116 -7.79 -1.22 -0.82
C ALA A 116 -8.57 -1.10 -2.14
N GLU A 117 -9.78 -1.66 -2.18
CA GLU A 117 -10.62 -1.62 -3.37
C GLU A 117 -11.18 -0.22 -3.65
N ASN A 118 -11.53 0.55 -2.61
CA ASN A 118 -11.94 1.96 -2.78
C ASN A 118 -10.81 2.81 -3.38
N ILE A 119 -9.58 2.60 -2.92
CA ILE A 119 -8.42 3.32 -3.47
C ILE A 119 -8.12 2.85 -4.89
N ARG A 120 -8.24 1.56 -5.16
CA ARG A 120 -8.10 1.00 -6.50
C ARG A 120 -9.06 1.64 -7.49
N LYS A 121 -10.33 1.80 -7.11
CA LYS A 121 -11.34 2.47 -7.93
C LYS A 121 -11.09 3.96 -8.09
N MET A 122 -10.64 4.61 -7.02
CA MET A 122 -10.23 6.01 -7.09
C MET A 122 -9.13 6.21 -8.13
N ILE A 123 -8.12 5.36 -8.16
CA ILE A 123 -7.03 5.39 -9.16
C ILE A 123 -7.57 5.12 -10.57
N LEU A 124 -8.52 4.19 -10.71
CA LEU A 124 -9.21 3.93 -11.97
C LEU A 124 -9.97 5.15 -12.47
N ALA A 125 -10.80 5.78 -11.63
CA ALA A 125 -11.54 6.99 -11.97
C ALA A 125 -10.60 8.13 -12.38
N MET A 126 -9.47 8.29 -11.65
CA MET A 126 -8.44 9.28 -11.96
C MET A 126 -7.78 9.08 -13.33
N SER A 127 -7.68 7.83 -13.82
CA SER A 127 -7.10 7.56 -15.14
C SER A 127 -8.01 8.03 -16.28
N HIS A 128 -9.30 8.17 -16.02
CA HIS A 128 -10.29 8.71 -16.95
C HIS A 128 -10.39 10.24 -16.84
N ASP A 129 -10.55 10.76 -15.62
CA ASP A 129 -10.62 12.19 -15.36
C ASP A 129 -9.97 12.55 -14.01
N MET A 130 -8.96 13.39 -14.07
CA MET A 130 -8.21 13.88 -12.90
C MET A 130 -9.08 14.74 -11.97
N ARG A 131 -10.13 15.39 -12.49
CA ARG A 131 -11.03 16.26 -11.72
C ARG A 131 -11.77 15.49 -10.64
N VAL A 132 -12.06 14.21 -10.86
CA VAL A 132 -12.64 13.30 -9.84
C VAL A 132 -11.78 13.27 -8.56
N LEU A 133 -10.44 13.21 -8.72
CA LEU A 133 -9.55 13.26 -7.56
C LEU A 133 -9.55 14.62 -6.89
N MET A 134 -9.62 15.71 -7.65
CA MET A 134 -9.65 17.07 -7.09
C MET A 134 -10.88 17.28 -6.22
N VAL A 135 -12.04 16.86 -6.70
CA VAL A 135 -13.29 16.88 -5.90
C VAL A 135 -13.14 16.03 -4.65
N LYS A 136 -12.56 14.80 -4.77
CA LYS A 136 -12.36 13.91 -3.62
C LYS A 136 -11.35 14.43 -2.60
N LEU A 137 -10.30 15.12 -3.04
CA LEU A 137 -9.34 15.78 -2.14
C LEU A 137 -9.97 16.97 -1.41
N ALA A 138 -10.80 17.77 -2.09
CA ALA A 138 -11.51 18.87 -1.49
C ALA A 138 -12.58 18.38 -0.48
N ASP A 139 -13.32 17.32 -0.82
CA ASP A 139 -14.21 16.60 0.09
C ASP A 139 -13.45 16.11 1.34
N ARG A 140 -12.35 15.42 1.16
CA ARG A 140 -11.51 14.90 2.27
C ARG A 140 -11.01 16.05 3.15
N LEU A 141 -10.58 17.16 2.57
CA LEU A 141 -10.12 18.32 3.33
C LEU A 141 -11.23 18.89 4.21
N HIS A 142 -12.44 19.05 3.67
CA HIS A 142 -13.57 19.54 4.47
C HIS A 142 -13.98 18.54 5.55
N ASN A 143 -13.99 17.24 5.25
CA ASN A 143 -14.26 16.19 6.22
C ASN A 143 -13.24 16.18 7.36
N MET A 144 -11.95 16.45 7.07
CA MET A 144 -10.92 16.62 8.09
C MET A 144 -11.10 17.88 8.95
N ARG A 145 -11.58 18.98 8.38
CA ARG A 145 -11.89 20.22 9.13
C ARG A 145 -13.06 20.05 10.10
N THR A 146 -14.00 19.14 9.80
CA THR A 146 -15.18 18.86 10.61
C THR A 146 -15.07 17.54 11.41
N LEU A 147 -13.89 16.98 11.52
CA LEU A 147 -13.67 15.65 12.10
C LEU A 147 -13.91 15.61 13.61
N ASP A 148 -13.88 16.75 14.30
CA ASP A 148 -14.14 16.88 15.75
C ASP A 148 -15.55 16.34 16.14
N PHE A 149 -16.53 16.38 15.24
CA PHE A 149 -17.89 15.88 15.47
C PHE A 149 -18.03 14.35 15.33
N GLN A 150 -17.00 13.66 14.85
CA GLN A 150 -17.00 12.19 14.71
C GLN A 150 -16.60 11.49 16.01
N LYS A 151 -16.98 10.21 16.18
CA LYS A 151 -16.56 9.38 17.31
C LYS A 151 -15.03 9.18 17.31
N ALA A 152 -14.39 9.19 18.47
CA ALA A 152 -12.93 9.16 18.62
C ALA A 152 -12.23 8.00 17.87
N HIS A 153 -12.83 6.79 17.84
CA HIS A 153 -12.27 5.66 17.09
C HIS A 153 -12.31 5.87 15.57
N LYS A 154 -13.34 6.58 15.06
CA LYS A 154 -13.44 6.93 13.63
C LYS A 154 -12.47 8.06 13.28
N GLN A 155 -12.28 9.05 14.18
CA GLN A 155 -11.35 10.14 13.97
C GLN A 155 -9.94 9.64 13.65
N LYS A 156 -9.40 8.71 14.46
CA LYS A 156 -8.06 8.13 14.24
C LYS A 156 -7.96 7.37 12.91
N GLY A 157 -8.98 6.58 12.56
CA GLY A 157 -8.99 5.83 11.30
C GLY A 157 -8.99 6.74 10.07
N ILE A 158 -9.85 7.78 10.07
CA ILE A 158 -9.93 8.75 8.98
C ILE A 158 -8.64 9.58 8.88
N ALA A 159 -8.09 10.00 10.01
CA ALA A 159 -6.83 10.74 10.04
C ALA A 159 -5.64 9.90 9.55
N GLN A 160 -5.58 8.61 9.90
CA GLN A 160 -4.53 7.71 9.41
C GLN A 160 -4.64 7.50 7.90
N GLU A 161 -5.83 7.22 7.38
CA GLU A 161 -6.07 7.08 5.95
C GLU A 161 -5.69 8.37 5.19
N THR A 162 -6.05 9.53 5.74
CA THR A 162 -5.71 10.82 5.14
C THR A 162 -4.19 11.04 5.10
N MET A 163 -3.49 10.72 6.18
CA MET A 163 -2.03 10.83 6.26
C MET A 163 -1.34 9.83 5.32
N ASP A 164 -1.87 8.61 5.22
CA ASP A 164 -1.27 7.50 4.47
C ASP A 164 -1.52 7.57 2.96
N ILE A 165 -2.56 8.29 2.50
CA ILE A 165 -3.00 8.21 1.11
C ILE A 165 -3.24 9.59 0.51
N TYR A 166 -4.15 10.37 1.09
CA TYR A 166 -4.59 11.63 0.48
C TYR A 166 -3.52 12.73 0.53
N ALA A 167 -2.80 12.86 1.64
CA ALA A 167 -1.73 13.85 1.75
C ALA A 167 -0.55 13.55 0.80
N PRO A 168 -0.06 12.29 0.65
CA PRO A 168 0.91 11.93 -0.37
C PRO A 168 0.41 12.10 -1.81
N LEU A 169 -0.86 11.80 -2.10
CA LEU A 169 -1.44 12.07 -3.42
C LEU A 169 -1.44 13.56 -3.74
N ALA A 170 -1.87 14.40 -2.79
CA ALA A 170 -1.80 15.86 -2.94
C ALA A 170 -0.35 16.35 -3.18
N ASN A 171 0.64 15.73 -2.50
CA ASN A 171 2.05 16.04 -2.73
C ASN A 171 2.53 15.68 -4.15
N ARG A 172 2.14 14.49 -4.64
CA ARG A 172 2.49 14.03 -6.01
C ARG A 172 1.87 14.90 -7.10
N LEU A 173 0.70 15.46 -6.83
CA LEU A 173 0.00 16.39 -7.73
C LEU A 173 0.51 17.83 -7.61
N GLY A 174 1.48 18.10 -6.74
CA GLY A 174 1.99 19.44 -6.51
C GLY A 174 1.06 20.36 -5.71
N LEU A 175 -0.05 19.85 -5.15
CA LEU A 175 -1.05 20.60 -4.39
C LEU A 175 -0.55 20.90 -2.97
N TYR A 176 0.45 21.76 -2.85
CA TYR A 176 1.19 21.94 -1.60
C TYR A 176 0.32 22.48 -0.44
N ILE A 177 -0.60 23.42 -0.72
CA ILE A 177 -1.51 23.96 0.30
C ILE A 177 -2.42 22.86 0.84
N MET A 178 -3.00 22.06 -0.04
CA MET A 178 -3.88 20.95 0.34
C MET A 178 -3.14 19.89 1.14
N LYS A 179 -1.97 19.45 0.66
CA LYS A 179 -1.08 18.54 1.39
C LYS A 179 -0.83 19.01 2.81
N ARG A 180 -0.38 20.25 2.97
CA ARG A 180 -0.07 20.86 4.28
C ARG A 180 -1.27 20.81 5.23
N ASN A 181 -2.44 21.20 4.73
CA ASN A 181 -3.66 21.22 5.54
C ASN A 181 -4.08 19.77 5.95
N LEU A 182 -4.00 18.82 5.03
CA LEU A 182 -4.29 17.42 5.31
C LEU A 182 -3.31 16.81 6.33
N GLU A 183 -2.00 17.11 6.19
CA GLU A 183 -0.97 16.67 7.14
C GLU A 183 -1.20 17.25 8.54
N ASP A 184 -1.40 18.57 8.67
CA ASP A 184 -1.58 19.22 9.97
C ASP A 184 -2.88 18.78 10.67
N LEU A 185 -3.99 18.67 9.93
CA LEU A 185 -5.24 18.16 10.46
C LEU A 185 -5.14 16.69 10.89
N SER A 186 -4.50 15.84 10.09
CA SER A 186 -4.29 14.44 10.46
C SER A 186 -3.39 14.30 11.68
N PHE A 187 -2.33 15.08 11.76
CA PHE A 187 -1.40 15.11 12.89
C PHE A 187 -2.10 15.46 14.21
N LYS A 188 -3.05 16.42 14.19
CA LYS A 188 -3.88 16.79 15.35
C LYS A 188 -4.55 15.57 16.00
N TYR A 189 -5.09 14.65 15.19
CA TYR A 189 -5.82 13.48 15.71
C TYR A 189 -4.93 12.25 15.96
N LEU A 190 -3.83 12.11 15.24
CA LEU A 190 -2.91 10.98 15.37
C LEU A 190 -1.96 11.13 16.56
N ARG A 191 -1.50 12.36 16.81
CA ARG A 191 -0.54 12.68 17.90
C ARG A 191 -0.95 13.96 18.63
N PRO A 192 -2.12 13.98 19.29
CA PRO A 192 -2.67 15.19 19.91
C PRO A 192 -1.74 15.80 20.95
N ASP A 193 -1.02 14.98 21.73
CA ASP A 193 -0.11 15.46 22.77
C ASP A 193 1.02 16.30 22.17
N ILE A 194 1.68 15.79 21.14
CA ILE A 194 2.79 16.48 20.47
C ILE A 194 2.28 17.68 19.67
N PHE A 195 1.12 17.55 19.03
CA PHE A 195 0.48 18.66 18.32
C PHE A 195 0.24 19.84 19.24
N ASN A 196 -0.35 19.59 20.44
CA ASN A 196 -0.62 20.61 21.43
C ASN A 196 0.67 21.22 22.03
N GLN A 197 1.73 20.41 22.22
CA GLN A 197 3.03 20.92 22.64
C GLN A 197 3.62 21.90 21.63
N ILE A 198 3.59 21.55 20.32
CA ILE A 198 4.09 22.41 19.25
C ILE A 198 3.22 23.69 19.15
N ASP A 199 1.90 23.54 19.25
CA ASP A 199 0.96 24.67 19.20
C ASP A 199 1.23 25.67 20.31
N HIS A 200 1.30 25.20 21.56
CA HIS A 200 1.60 26.04 22.71
C HIS A 200 2.98 26.70 22.64
N TRP A 201 3.99 25.98 22.14
CA TRP A 201 5.32 26.53 21.94
C TRP A 201 5.32 27.65 20.90
N LEU A 202 4.63 27.46 19.75
CA LEU A 202 4.47 28.47 18.70
C LEU A 202 3.75 29.70 19.23
N ASP A 203 2.66 29.54 19.98
CA ASP A 203 1.91 30.66 20.57
C ASP A 203 2.79 31.49 21.49
N LYS A 204 3.61 30.84 22.34
CA LYS A 204 4.52 31.52 23.26
C LYS A 204 5.60 32.35 22.54
N HIS A 205 6.09 31.85 21.40
CA HIS A 205 7.20 32.49 20.67
C HIS A 205 6.74 33.39 19.50
N GLN A 206 5.43 33.43 19.23
CA GLN A 206 4.85 34.11 18.06
C GLN A 206 5.26 35.57 17.90
N VAL A 207 5.38 36.31 18.98
CA VAL A 207 5.72 37.74 18.96
C VAL A 207 7.17 37.95 18.52
N VAL A 208 8.09 37.17 19.11
CA VAL A 208 9.53 37.26 18.79
C VAL A 208 9.78 36.81 17.35
N GLU A 209 9.17 35.70 16.96
CA GLU A 209 9.30 35.17 15.59
C GLU A 209 8.77 36.15 14.53
N LYS A 210 7.61 36.77 14.77
CA LYS A 210 7.07 37.81 13.87
C LYS A 210 8.02 39.00 13.72
N GLN A 211 8.68 39.41 14.79
CA GLN A 211 9.67 40.51 14.74
C GLN A 211 10.91 40.13 13.93
N ILE A 212 11.43 38.92 14.13
CA ILE A 212 12.57 38.39 13.36
C ILE A 212 12.19 38.26 11.87
N ILE A 213 11.01 37.72 11.59
CA ILE A 213 10.49 37.57 10.24
C ILE A 213 10.40 38.95 9.55
N ALA A 214 9.82 39.93 10.19
CA ALA A 214 9.70 41.29 9.63
C ALA A 214 11.07 41.89 9.33
N LYS A 215 12.01 41.80 10.29
CA LYS A 215 13.38 42.30 10.12
C LYS A 215 14.12 41.62 8.93
N VAL A 216 14.01 40.30 8.79
CA VAL A 216 14.67 39.58 7.69
C VAL A 216 13.98 39.90 6.35
N VAL A 217 12.67 40.02 6.31
CA VAL A 217 11.91 40.41 5.11
C VAL A 217 12.38 41.79 4.64
N ASP A 218 12.47 42.78 5.51
CA ASP A 218 12.93 44.10 5.17
C ASP A 218 14.37 44.11 4.67
N LEU A 219 15.27 43.40 5.34
CA LEU A 219 16.66 43.29 4.89
C LEU A 219 16.80 42.66 3.50
N ILE A 220 16.00 41.63 3.18
CA ILE A 220 16.03 41.02 1.85
C ILE A 220 15.42 41.97 0.80
N LYS A 221 14.33 42.66 1.13
CA LYS A 221 13.74 43.70 0.23
C LYS A 221 14.71 44.80 -0.10
N ASP A 222 15.39 45.34 0.91
CA ASP A 222 16.40 46.39 0.73
C ASP A 222 17.59 45.90 -0.11
N LEU A 223 18.01 44.63 0.10
CA LEU A 223 19.06 43.99 -0.67
C LEU A 223 18.68 43.88 -2.16
N LEU A 224 17.47 43.42 -2.46
CA LEU A 224 16.96 43.32 -3.83
C LEU A 224 16.82 44.70 -4.49
N ALA A 225 16.20 45.65 -3.79
CA ALA A 225 15.99 47.01 -4.28
C ALA A 225 17.31 47.74 -4.58
N SER A 226 18.32 47.64 -3.73
CA SER A 226 19.65 48.23 -3.92
C SER A 226 20.40 47.68 -5.14
N ASN A 227 19.99 46.51 -5.64
CA ASN A 227 20.56 45.84 -6.82
C ASN A 227 19.62 45.84 -8.02
N SER A 228 18.55 46.65 -8.01
CA SER A 228 17.57 46.80 -9.09
C SER A 228 16.86 45.48 -9.47
N ILE A 229 16.64 44.58 -8.51
CA ILE A 229 15.86 43.39 -8.69
C ILE A 229 14.46 43.62 -8.12
N GLU A 230 13.45 43.57 -8.99
CA GLU A 230 12.06 43.64 -8.58
C GLU A 230 11.64 42.28 -7.97
N GLY A 231 11.13 42.30 -6.75
CA GLY A 231 10.68 41.08 -6.11
C GLY A 231 9.84 41.30 -4.86
N GLN A 232 9.09 40.28 -4.51
CA GLN A 232 8.28 40.22 -3.29
C GLN A 232 8.91 39.25 -2.30
N VAL A 233 8.90 39.62 -1.03
CA VAL A 233 9.49 38.80 0.03
C VAL A 233 8.46 38.49 1.09
N TYR A 234 8.29 37.21 1.39
CA TYR A 234 7.37 36.71 2.41
C TYR A 234 8.13 35.85 3.41
N GLY A 235 7.86 36.08 4.69
CA GLY A 235 8.32 35.19 5.74
C GLY A 235 7.16 34.39 6.33
N ARG A 236 7.40 33.15 6.67
CA ARG A 236 6.40 32.29 7.32
C ARG A 236 7.03 31.34 8.33
N ILE A 237 6.24 30.93 9.29
CA ILE A 237 6.57 29.79 10.17
C ILE A 237 6.23 28.48 9.45
N LYS A 238 7.05 27.46 9.59
CA LYS A 238 6.79 26.11 9.08
C LYS A 238 5.54 25.53 9.75
N HIS A 239 4.77 24.73 9.01
CA HIS A 239 3.56 24.10 9.54
C HIS A 239 3.90 23.00 10.57
N LYS A 240 2.97 22.69 11.48
CA LYS A 240 3.19 21.89 12.66
C LYS A 240 3.71 20.49 12.37
N TYR A 241 3.17 19.82 11.36
CA TYR A 241 3.65 18.50 10.97
C TYR A 241 5.08 18.52 10.41
N SER A 242 5.47 19.55 9.65
CA SER A 242 6.86 19.73 9.20
C SER A 242 7.82 19.91 10.38
N ILE A 243 7.43 20.65 11.41
CA ILE A 243 8.20 20.82 12.64
C ILE A 243 8.39 19.44 13.30
N TYR A 244 7.29 18.69 13.50
CA TYR A 244 7.33 17.34 14.06
C TYR A 244 8.22 16.37 13.26
N LYS A 245 8.05 16.33 11.91
CA LYS A 245 8.88 15.47 11.04
C LYS A 245 10.37 15.77 11.21
N LYS A 246 10.71 17.04 11.36
CA LYS A 246 12.09 17.48 11.54
C LYS A 246 12.63 17.11 12.92
N MET A 247 11.85 17.30 13.99
CA MET A 247 12.18 16.84 15.35
C MET A 247 12.53 15.35 15.35
N GLN A 248 11.70 14.53 14.69
CA GLN A 248 11.90 13.08 14.58
C GLN A 248 13.17 12.72 13.79
N SER A 249 13.38 13.32 12.62
CA SER A 249 14.49 12.98 11.72
C SER A 249 15.86 13.42 12.26
N GLN A 250 15.90 14.46 13.09
CA GLN A 250 17.14 15.00 13.66
C GLN A 250 17.28 14.73 15.17
N SER A 251 16.29 14.07 15.78
CA SER A 251 16.24 13.81 17.25
C SER A 251 16.41 15.08 18.08
N LEU A 252 15.80 16.19 17.64
CA LEU A 252 15.88 17.49 18.31
C LEU A 252 14.63 17.76 19.16
N THR A 253 14.80 18.50 20.23
CA THR A 253 13.70 19.12 20.99
C THR A 253 13.23 20.41 20.32
N LEU A 254 12.05 20.94 20.72
CA LEU A 254 11.52 22.20 20.19
C LEU A 254 12.47 23.40 20.42
N ASP A 255 13.09 23.46 21.57
CA ASP A 255 14.00 24.56 21.96
C ASP A 255 15.36 24.49 21.23
N GLU A 256 15.75 23.33 20.71
CA GLU A 256 16.94 23.14 19.89
C GLU A 256 16.70 23.39 18.39
N MET A 257 15.46 23.66 18.01
CA MET A 257 15.10 23.90 16.62
C MET A 257 15.29 25.36 16.20
N HIS A 258 16.40 25.64 15.50
CA HIS A 258 16.74 26.95 14.99
C HIS A 258 16.26 27.25 13.54
N ASP A 259 15.50 26.35 12.91
CA ASP A 259 15.13 26.42 11.49
C ASP A 259 13.60 26.25 11.34
N ILE A 260 12.85 27.05 12.06
CA ILE A 260 11.37 27.08 12.07
C ILE A 260 10.84 28.11 11.07
N MET A 261 11.63 29.12 10.76
CA MET A 261 11.29 30.20 9.85
C MET A 261 11.74 29.88 8.42
N ALA A 262 10.89 30.14 7.47
CA ALA A 262 11.16 30.02 6.05
C ALA A 262 10.81 31.32 5.34
N PHE A 263 11.69 31.77 4.46
CA PHE A 263 11.51 32.97 3.67
C PHE A 263 11.33 32.64 2.21
N ARG A 264 10.46 33.33 1.55
CA ARG A 264 10.17 33.16 0.15
C ARG A 264 10.44 34.46 -0.58
N VAL A 265 11.25 34.38 -1.61
CA VAL A 265 11.59 35.49 -2.49
C VAL A 265 11.02 35.17 -3.85
N LEU A 266 10.08 36.02 -4.31
CA LEU A 266 9.48 35.93 -5.64
C LEU A 266 10.08 37.01 -6.51
N VAL A 267 10.62 36.61 -7.67
CA VAL A 267 11.23 37.50 -8.62
C VAL A 267 10.66 37.27 -10.02
N LYS A 268 10.98 38.15 -10.96
CA LYS A 268 10.36 38.15 -12.28
C LYS A 268 10.80 37.01 -13.17
N ASP A 269 12.08 36.69 -13.20
CA ASP A 269 12.64 35.69 -14.11
C ASP A 269 13.71 34.79 -13.44
N ILE A 270 14.15 33.76 -14.17
CA ILE A 270 15.13 32.79 -13.68
C ILE A 270 16.50 33.44 -13.40
N ARG A 271 16.89 34.43 -14.20
CA ARG A 271 18.15 35.15 -13.99
C ARG A 271 18.15 35.87 -12.66
N ASP A 272 17.04 36.52 -12.34
CA ASP A 272 16.84 37.22 -11.07
C ASP A 272 16.84 36.23 -9.89
N CYS A 273 16.38 34.98 -10.07
CA CYS A 273 16.49 33.95 -9.04
C CYS A 273 17.95 33.68 -8.65
N TYR A 274 18.83 33.49 -9.64
CA TYR A 274 20.25 33.23 -9.36
C TYR A 274 20.99 34.50 -8.90
N ALA A 275 20.60 35.69 -9.38
CA ALA A 275 21.13 36.96 -8.90
C ALA A 275 20.77 37.17 -7.42
N ALA A 276 19.50 36.98 -7.05
CA ALA A 276 19.04 37.07 -5.66
C ALA A 276 19.77 36.07 -4.75
N LEU A 277 20.02 34.84 -5.22
CA LEU A 277 20.83 33.85 -4.49
C LEU A 277 22.24 34.37 -4.21
N GLY A 278 22.91 34.93 -5.23
CA GLY A 278 24.24 35.52 -5.09
C GLY A 278 24.29 36.65 -4.06
N LEU A 279 23.26 37.53 -4.08
CA LEU A 279 23.12 38.62 -3.12
C LEU A 279 22.90 38.08 -1.69
N VAL A 280 22.01 37.12 -1.51
CA VAL A 280 21.77 36.48 -0.21
C VAL A 280 23.04 35.84 0.34
N HIS A 281 23.83 35.14 -0.48
CA HIS A 281 25.09 34.52 -0.07
C HIS A 281 26.22 35.54 0.16
N SER A 282 26.15 36.72 -0.45
CA SER A 282 27.10 37.81 -0.17
C SER A 282 26.79 38.49 1.17
N GLN A 283 25.52 38.55 1.56
CA GLN A 283 25.08 39.16 2.80
C GLN A 283 25.23 38.21 4.00
N TRP A 284 24.91 36.92 3.82
CA TRP A 284 24.90 35.91 4.87
C TRP A 284 25.65 34.63 4.46
N ARG A 285 26.37 34.05 5.41
CA ARG A 285 27.15 32.84 5.17
C ARG A 285 26.24 31.63 4.94
N PRO A 286 26.31 30.92 3.78
CA PRO A 286 25.53 29.73 3.54
C PRO A 286 25.99 28.55 4.39
N VAL A 287 25.05 27.70 4.81
CA VAL A 287 25.32 26.45 5.52
C VAL A 287 25.68 25.39 4.49
N HIS A 288 26.84 24.78 4.64
CA HIS A 288 27.37 23.77 3.72
C HIS A 288 26.39 22.56 3.60
N GLY A 289 26.20 22.09 2.35
CA GLY A 289 25.32 20.94 2.06
C GLY A 289 23.81 21.22 2.18
N ARG A 290 23.41 22.48 2.39
CA ARG A 290 21.99 22.89 2.50
C ARG A 290 21.46 23.65 1.30
N PHE A 291 22.27 23.77 0.24
CA PHE A 291 21.82 24.35 -1.04
C PHE A 291 21.19 23.27 -1.92
N LYS A 292 20.04 23.57 -2.54
CA LYS A 292 19.35 22.71 -3.50
C LYS A 292 18.84 23.56 -4.66
N ASP A 293 19.15 23.15 -5.88
CA ASP A 293 18.72 23.81 -7.10
C ASP A 293 17.63 22.96 -7.78
N TYR A 294 16.36 23.29 -7.50
CA TYR A 294 15.21 22.68 -8.14
C TYR A 294 14.71 23.48 -9.37
N ILE A 295 15.42 24.56 -9.79
CA ILE A 295 15.16 25.25 -11.06
C ILE A 295 15.84 24.49 -12.19
N SER A 296 17.12 24.17 -12.03
CA SER A 296 17.87 23.38 -13.01
C SER A 296 17.43 21.90 -13.02
N MET A 297 16.96 21.38 -11.89
CA MET A 297 16.51 20.01 -11.71
C MET A 297 15.14 20.00 -11.01
N PRO A 298 14.05 20.23 -11.77
CA PRO A 298 12.69 20.23 -11.20
C PRO A 298 12.34 18.87 -10.58
N LYS A 299 11.54 18.89 -9.51
CA LYS A 299 10.96 17.66 -8.98
C LYS A 299 9.94 17.06 -9.95
N THR A 300 9.65 15.76 -9.85
CA THR A 300 8.64 15.07 -10.70
C THR A 300 7.26 15.69 -10.63
N ASN A 301 6.90 16.29 -9.50
CA ASN A 301 5.65 17.04 -9.36
C ASN A 301 5.73 18.47 -9.94
N GLY A 302 6.76 18.78 -10.75
CA GLY A 302 6.94 20.09 -11.37
C GLY A 302 7.41 21.21 -10.44
N TYR A 303 7.73 20.91 -9.18
CA TYR A 303 8.21 21.91 -8.24
C TYR A 303 9.57 22.48 -8.62
N GLN A 304 9.66 23.80 -8.72
CA GLN A 304 10.88 24.56 -9.03
C GLN A 304 11.12 25.64 -7.98
N SER A 305 12.34 25.71 -7.45
CA SER A 305 12.81 26.77 -6.54
C SER A 305 14.30 26.59 -6.24
N LEU A 306 15.02 27.66 -5.97
CA LEU A 306 16.32 27.58 -5.29
C LEU A 306 16.09 27.53 -3.78
N HIS A 307 16.68 26.59 -3.08
CA HIS A 307 16.64 26.50 -1.62
C HIS A 307 18.02 26.71 -1.06
N THR A 308 18.18 27.62 -0.14
CA THR A 308 19.40 27.81 0.61
C THR A 308 19.10 28.04 2.08
N THR A 309 20.02 27.59 2.96
CA THR A 309 20.01 27.90 4.37
C THR A 309 21.21 28.75 4.68
N VAL A 310 21.01 29.89 5.31
CA VAL A 310 22.08 30.82 5.69
C VAL A 310 22.07 31.11 7.19
N ILE A 311 23.19 31.61 7.71
CA ILE A 311 23.26 32.15 9.07
C ILE A 311 22.84 33.63 8.98
N GLY A 312 21.62 33.89 9.38
CA GLY A 312 21.00 35.22 9.32
C GLY A 312 21.36 36.12 10.50
N PRO A 313 20.58 37.20 10.72
CA PRO A 313 20.75 38.08 11.88
C PRO A 313 20.65 37.29 13.18
N GLU A 314 21.42 37.73 14.20
CA GLU A 314 21.45 37.14 15.54
C GLU A 314 21.96 35.68 15.60
N GLY A 315 22.55 35.17 14.47
CA GLY A 315 23.09 33.82 14.38
C GLY A 315 22.03 32.74 14.06
N GLU A 316 20.79 33.14 13.82
CA GLU A 316 19.70 32.21 13.51
C GLU A 316 19.87 31.58 12.12
N ARG A 317 19.51 30.29 11.99
CA ARG A 317 19.48 29.59 10.70
C ARG A 317 18.16 29.89 10.02
N ILE A 318 18.22 30.54 8.86
CA ILE A 318 17.06 30.88 8.04
C ILE A 318 17.11 30.14 6.71
N GLU A 319 15.96 29.51 6.35
CA GLU A 319 15.79 28.88 5.03
C GLU A 319 15.16 29.87 4.08
N ILE A 320 15.81 30.09 2.92
CA ILE A 320 15.34 31.02 1.87
C ILE A 320 15.02 30.21 0.62
N GLN A 321 13.81 30.37 0.12
CA GLN A 321 13.29 29.80 -1.11
C GLN A 321 13.15 30.90 -2.15
N ILE A 322 13.83 30.77 -3.28
CA ILE A 322 13.84 31.80 -4.34
C ILE A 322 13.24 31.18 -5.60
N ARG A 323 12.24 31.83 -6.19
CA ARG A 323 11.55 31.33 -7.39
C ARG A 323 10.82 32.45 -8.12
N THR A 324 10.43 32.22 -9.38
CA THR A 324 9.59 33.17 -10.12
C THR A 324 8.12 33.12 -9.64
N GLU A 325 7.31 34.12 -10.04
CA GLU A 325 5.88 34.10 -9.76
C GLU A 325 5.16 32.92 -10.41
N ASP A 326 5.57 32.49 -11.62
CA ASP A 326 5.00 31.32 -12.30
C ASP A 326 5.34 30.02 -11.56
N MET A 327 6.62 29.85 -11.14
CA MET A 327 7.03 28.74 -10.30
C MET A 327 6.30 28.72 -8.96
N HIS A 328 5.97 29.91 -8.44
CA HIS A 328 5.21 30.04 -7.21
C HIS A 328 3.77 29.54 -7.37
N ARG A 329 3.09 29.97 -8.43
CA ARG A 329 1.74 29.51 -8.76
C ARG A 329 1.72 27.98 -8.95
N GLN A 330 2.66 27.46 -9.72
CA GLN A 330 2.78 26.02 -9.93
C GLN A 330 3.05 25.24 -8.63
N ALA A 331 3.88 25.78 -7.73
CA ALA A 331 4.20 25.16 -6.45
C ALA A 331 3.04 25.22 -5.44
N GLU A 332 2.14 26.20 -5.49
CA GLU A 332 0.98 26.31 -4.57
C GLU A 332 -0.24 25.53 -5.08
N HIS A 333 -0.49 25.56 -6.39
CA HIS A 333 -1.69 24.99 -7.01
C HIS A 333 -1.42 23.72 -7.83
N GLY A 334 -0.15 23.37 -8.06
CA GLY A 334 0.25 22.16 -8.76
C GLY A 334 -0.43 22.02 -10.12
N VAL A 335 -1.04 20.85 -10.32
CA VAL A 335 -1.77 20.53 -11.56
C VAL A 335 -2.88 21.54 -11.85
N ALA A 336 -3.55 22.08 -10.84
CA ALA A 336 -4.61 23.06 -11.01
C ALA A 336 -4.12 24.33 -11.74
N ALA A 337 -2.85 24.74 -11.56
CA ALA A 337 -2.27 25.87 -12.27
C ALA A 337 -2.21 25.65 -13.80
N HIS A 338 -2.14 24.41 -14.26
CA HIS A 338 -2.15 24.09 -15.70
C HIS A 338 -3.56 24.18 -16.31
N TRP A 339 -4.62 23.94 -15.52
CA TRP A 339 -6.02 24.05 -15.96
C TRP A 339 -6.43 25.52 -16.17
N LEU A 340 -5.84 26.45 -15.41
CA LEU A 340 -6.09 27.90 -15.52
C LEU A 340 -5.74 28.50 -16.90
N TYR A 341 -4.86 27.87 -17.68
CA TYR A 341 -4.34 28.43 -18.94
C TYR A 341 -4.84 27.74 -20.21
N LYS A 342 -5.70 26.72 -20.12
CA LYS A 342 -6.14 25.95 -21.29
C LYS A 342 -7.58 26.21 -21.66
N GLU A 343 -7.75 26.97 -22.77
CA GLU A 343 -8.99 26.97 -23.56
C GLU A 343 -9.30 25.53 -24.00
N LYS A 344 -10.48 25.01 -23.61
CA LYS A 344 -11.09 23.75 -24.05
C LYS A 344 -10.29 22.44 -23.79
N GLY A 345 -10.33 21.94 -22.55
CA GLY A 345 -10.51 20.51 -22.24
C GLY A 345 -9.58 19.44 -22.82
N ARG A 346 -8.52 19.76 -23.58
CA ARG A 346 -7.61 18.76 -24.17
C ARG A 346 -6.25 18.77 -23.51
N VAL A 347 -5.98 17.69 -22.76
CA VAL A 347 -4.68 17.41 -22.15
C VAL A 347 -3.63 17.18 -23.26
N ASN A 348 -2.56 17.97 -23.28
CA ASN A 348 -1.45 17.77 -24.23
C ASN A 348 -0.58 16.58 -23.79
N SER A 349 0.12 15.96 -24.77
CA SER A 349 1.03 14.82 -24.55
C SER A 349 2.13 15.09 -23.50
N LYS A 350 2.58 16.32 -23.33
CA LYS A 350 3.55 16.72 -22.29
C LYS A 350 2.97 16.73 -20.88
N ASP A 351 1.69 17.02 -20.73
CA ASP A 351 1.01 16.98 -19.43
C ASP A 351 0.79 15.51 -19.01
N LEU A 352 0.57 14.61 -19.97
CA LEU A 352 0.49 13.18 -19.74
C LEU A 352 1.82 12.57 -19.25
N GLU A 353 2.96 13.16 -19.57
CA GLU A 353 4.27 12.72 -19.06
C GLU A 353 4.39 12.97 -17.54
N GLN A 354 3.85 14.08 -17.02
CA GLN A 354 3.81 14.35 -15.57
C GLN A 354 2.92 13.37 -14.81
N PHE A 355 1.97 12.73 -15.49
CA PHE A 355 1.08 11.69 -14.93
C PHE A 355 1.49 10.26 -15.29
N GLY A 356 2.65 10.06 -15.87
CA GLY A 356 3.18 8.74 -16.23
C GLY A 356 3.17 7.76 -15.05
N TRP A 357 3.37 8.24 -13.83
CA TRP A 357 3.30 7.45 -12.61
C TRP A 357 1.88 6.90 -12.31
N LEU A 358 0.81 7.67 -12.62
CA LEU A 358 -0.58 7.19 -12.50
C LEU A 358 -0.85 6.06 -13.48
N ARG A 359 -0.40 6.23 -14.72
CA ARG A 359 -0.51 5.19 -15.75
C ARG A 359 0.26 3.93 -15.38
N GLU A 360 1.45 4.07 -14.79
CA GLU A 360 2.22 2.92 -14.27
C GLU A 360 1.51 2.21 -13.12
N ILE A 361 0.86 2.93 -12.21
CA ILE A 361 0.04 2.34 -11.15
C ILE A 361 -1.15 1.60 -11.77
N PHE A 362 -1.80 2.20 -12.78
CA PHE A 362 -2.93 1.60 -13.48
C PHE A 362 -2.54 0.32 -14.23
N GLU A 363 -1.44 0.34 -15.00
CA GLU A 363 -0.94 -0.85 -15.71
C GLU A 363 -0.60 -2.00 -14.74
N ARG A 364 -0.03 -1.69 -13.57
CA ARG A 364 0.24 -2.67 -12.51
C ARG A 364 -1.02 -3.21 -11.86
N GLN A 365 -2.03 -2.38 -11.68
CA GLN A 365 -3.31 -2.78 -11.11
C GLN A 365 -3.97 -3.93 -11.88
N SER A 366 -3.88 -3.93 -13.21
CA SER A 366 -4.41 -5.01 -14.04
C SER A 366 -3.65 -6.35 -13.86
N GLU A 367 -2.44 -6.29 -13.30
CA GLU A 367 -1.56 -7.44 -13.07
C GLU A 367 -1.61 -7.97 -11.62
N GLU A 368 -1.99 -7.12 -10.64
CA GLU A 368 -2.04 -7.47 -9.21
C GLU A 368 -3.47 -7.83 -8.81
N THR A 369 -3.69 -9.12 -8.50
CA THR A 369 -5.01 -9.64 -8.07
C THR A 369 -5.25 -9.52 -6.58
N ASP A 370 -4.19 -9.33 -5.75
CA ASP A 370 -4.28 -9.19 -4.30
C ASP A 370 -4.35 -7.72 -3.89
N SER A 371 -5.47 -7.33 -3.27
CA SER A 371 -5.70 -5.97 -2.77
C SER A 371 -4.69 -5.51 -1.72
N ARG A 372 -4.12 -6.42 -0.93
CA ARG A 372 -3.09 -6.11 0.08
C ARG A 372 -1.74 -5.81 -0.56
N GLU A 373 -1.35 -6.60 -1.57
CA GLU A 373 -0.11 -6.40 -2.33
C GLU A 373 -0.18 -5.06 -3.08
N PHE A 374 -1.33 -4.75 -3.70
CA PHE A 374 -1.59 -3.47 -4.33
C PHE A 374 -1.43 -2.28 -3.36
N MET A 375 -2.05 -2.35 -2.16
CA MET A 375 -1.92 -1.29 -1.15
C MET A 375 -0.48 -1.10 -0.67
N HIS A 376 0.26 -2.21 -0.50
CA HIS A 376 1.66 -2.13 -0.12
C HIS A 376 2.51 -1.47 -1.22
N SER A 377 2.31 -1.86 -2.48
CA SER A 377 2.97 -1.27 -3.64
C SER A 377 2.66 0.22 -3.78
N LEU A 378 1.39 0.59 -3.63
CA LEU A 378 0.94 1.99 -3.69
C LEU A 378 1.59 2.85 -2.59
N LYS A 379 1.60 2.36 -1.35
CA LYS A 379 2.27 3.06 -0.25
C LYS A 379 3.76 3.25 -0.53
N LEU A 380 4.44 2.24 -1.03
CA LEU A 380 5.85 2.36 -1.40
C LEU A 380 6.11 3.44 -2.45
N ASP A 381 5.22 3.60 -3.42
CA ASP A 381 5.35 4.60 -4.49
C ASP A 381 5.01 6.02 -4.02
N LEU A 382 4.11 6.18 -3.04
CA LEU A 382 3.63 7.48 -2.58
C LEU A 382 4.51 8.13 -1.49
N PHE A 383 5.29 7.35 -0.72
CA PHE A 383 5.83 7.79 0.59
C PHE A 383 7.31 8.14 0.63
N LYS A 384 8.10 8.00 -0.44
CA LYS A 384 9.57 8.17 -0.34
C LYS A 384 10.03 9.54 -0.79
N ASP A 385 10.93 10.15 0.01
CA ASP A 385 11.80 11.21 -0.45
C ASP A 385 12.62 10.68 -1.63
N GLU A 386 12.99 11.56 -2.57
CA GLU A 386 13.57 11.19 -3.86
C GLU A 386 15.07 11.43 -3.89
N VAL A 387 15.79 10.53 -4.54
CA VAL A 387 17.22 10.71 -4.87
C VAL A 387 17.39 10.79 -6.39
N TYR A 388 18.20 11.74 -6.83
CA TYR A 388 18.51 11.97 -8.24
C TYR A 388 19.86 11.35 -8.58
N VAL A 389 19.85 10.41 -9.53
CA VAL A 389 20.99 9.59 -9.91
C VAL A 389 21.26 9.77 -11.40
N TYR A 390 22.52 9.79 -11.80
CA TYR A 390 22.91 10.03 -13.18
C TYR A 390 23.28 8.72 -13.90
N THR A 391 22.89 8.63 -15.16
CA THR A 391 23.52 7.67 -16.08
C THR A 391 24.91 8.14 -16.47
N PRO A 392 25.80 7.28 -16.98
CA PRO A 392 27.08 7.69 -17.53
C PRO A 392 26.98 8.69 -18.70
N ALA A 393 25.83 8.73 -19.38
CA ALA A 393 25.54 9.70 -20.45
C ALA A 393 25.09 11.07 -19.92
N GLY A 394 24.87 11.20 -18.59
CA GLY A 394 24.44 12.44 -17.95
C GLY A 394 22.90 12.56 -17.78
N ASP A 395 22.12 11.55 -18.20
CA ASP A 395 20.68 11.58 -17.96
C ASP A 395 20.37 11.41 -16.47
N VAL A 396 19.47 12.23 -15.98
CA VAL A 396 18.99 12.16 -14.61
C VAL A 396 17.87 11.14 -14.50
N LYS A 397 17.94 10.28 -13.50
CA LYS A 397 16.86 9.36 -13.10
C LYS A 397 16.52 9.57 -11.64
N GLU A 398 15.23 9.64 -11.38
CA GLU A 398 14.67 9.79 -10.05
C GLU A 398 14.34 8.41 -9.46
N LEU A 399 14.72 8.22 -8.21
CA LEU A 399 14.44 7.02 -7.44
C LEU A 399 13.99 7.40 -6.02
N PRO A 400 13.21 6.56 -5.35
CA PRO A 400 12.92 6.77 -3.94
C PRO A 400 14.20 6.62 -3.09
N GLU A 401 14.29 7.38 -1.99
CA GLU A 401 15.37 7.25 -1.02
C GLU A 401 15.50 5.81 -0.51
N GLY A 402 16.74 5.32 -0.42
CA GLY A 402 17.05 3.93 -0.11
C GLY A 402 16.98 2.98 -1.32
N ALA A 403 16.69 3.48 -2.52
CA ALA A 403 16.75 2.69 -3.74
C ALA A 403 18.17 2.19 -4.02
N THR A 404 18.27 1.09 -4.75
CA THR A 404 19.49 0.36 -5.03
C THR A 404 19.85 0.40 -6.51
N PRO A 405 21.10 0.05 -6.91
CA PRO A 405 21.46 -0.09 -8.32
C PRO A 405 20.57 -1.06 -9.09
N LEU A 406 20.00 -2.06 -8.42
CA LEU A 406 19.07 -2.98 -9.04
C LEU A 406 17.73 -2.29 -9.39
N ASP A 407 17.22 -1.42 -8.49
CA ASP A 407 16.07 -0.57 -8.78
C ASP A 407 16.34 0.34 -9.98
N PHE A 408 17.52 0.98 -10.01
CA PHE A 408 17.95 1.83 -11.10
C PHE A 408 18.01 1.07 -12.44
N ALA A 409 18.51 -0.17 -12.45
CA ALA A 409 18.57 -1.00 -13.66
C ALA A 409 17.17 -1.25 -14.25
N PHE A 410 16.15 -1.51 -13.41
CA PHE A 410 14.76 -1.69 -13.85
C PHE A 410 14.08 -0.38 -14.29
N ILE A 411 14.53 0.77 -13.78
CA ILE A 411 14.06 2.08 -14.26
C ILE A 411 14.61 2.40 -15.64
N ILE A 412 15.87 2.09 -15.92
CA ILE A 412 16.43 2.28 -17.27
C ILE A 412 15.66 1.46 -18.29
N HIS A 413 15.62 0.15 -18.10
CA HIS A 413 14.89 -0.76 -18.98
C HIS A 413 14.69 -2.12 -18.33
N THR A 414 13.53 -2.75 -18.52
CA THR A 414 13.22 -4.08 -17.94
C THR A 414 14.28 -5.14 -18.28
N LYS A 415 14.78 -5.17 -19.53
CA LYS A 415 15.84 -6.12 -19.94
C LYS A 415 17.17 -5.85 -19.24
N VAL A 416 17.53 -4.57 -18.99
CA VAL A 416 18.74 -4.20 -18.24
C VAL A 416 18.62 -4.72 -16.81
N GLY A 417 17.47 -4.51 -16.17
CA GLY A 417 17.17 -5.03 -14.85
C GLY A 417 17.25 -6.55 -14.78
N GLN A 418 16.63 -7.26 -15.74
CA GLN A 418 16.61 -8.73 -15.77
C GLN A 418 18.00 -9.36 -15.91
N HIS A 419 18.90 -8.71 -16.63
CA HIS A 419 20.26 -9.21 -16.89
C HIS A 419 21.34 -8.53 -16.01
N CYS A 420 20.95 -7.83 -14.96
CA CYS A 420 21.86 -7.14 -14.06
C CYS A 420 22.78 -8.10 -13.31
N THR A 421 24.09 -7.89 -13.40
CA THR A 421 25.11 -8.68 -12.70
C THR A 421 25.85 -7.89 -11.64
N GLY A 422 25.94 -6.56 -11.81
CA GLY A 422 26.65 -5.68 -10.92
C GLY A 422 26.43 -4.22 -11.29
N ALA A 423 26.97 -3.32 -10.50
CA ALA A 423 26.90 -1.90 -10.76
C ALA A 423 28.22 -1.21 -10.35
N LYS A 424 28.58 -0.14 -11.09
CA LYS A 424 29.59 0.80 -10.67
C LYS A 424 28.93 2.09 -10.24
N ILE A 425 29.22 2.54 -9.04
CA ILE A 425 28.79 3.83 -8.51
C ILE A 425 30.00 4.74 -8.45
N ASN A 426 29.94 5.89 -9.12
CA ASN A 426 31.05 6.85 -9.22
C ASN A 426 32.35 6.17 -9.68
N GLY A 427 32.24 5.24 -10.65
CA GLY A 427 33.36 4.49 -11.22
C GLY A 427 33.87 3.31 -10.38
N ARG A 428 33.32 3.05 -9.19
CA ARG A 428 33.68 1.92 -8.30
C ARG A 428 32.65 0.82 -8.34
N LEU A 429 33.11 -0.44 -8.45
CA LEU A 429 32.22 -1.59 -8.37
C LEU A 429 31.63 -1.70 -6.96
N MET A 430 30.30 -1.73 -6.86
CA MET A 430 29.57 -1.76 -5.60
C MET A 430 28.53 -2.91 -5.59
N PRO A 431 28.18 -3.45 -4.43
CA PRO A 431 27.12 -4.44 -4.29
C PRO A 431 25.76 -3.89 -4.80
N LEU A 432 24.92 -4.77 -5.37
CA LEU A 432 23.58 -4.41 -5.83
C LEU A 432 22.62 -3.97 -4.70
N SER A 433 22.99 -4.24 -3.45
CA SER A 433 22.23 -3.82 -2.24
C SER A 433 22.65 -2.46 -1.70
N THR A 434 23.65 -1.78 -2.32
CA THR A 434 24.13 -0.45 -1.89
C THR A 434 23.00 0.58 -2.08
N GLU A 435 22.75 1.42 -1.08
CA GLU A 435 21.80 2.53 -1.21
C GLU A 435 22.40 3.66 -2.04
N LEU A 436 21.64 4.13 -3.03
CA LEU A 436 22.00 5.24 -3.91
C LEU A 436 21.78 6.58 -3.23
N LYS A 437 22.64 7.55 -3.52
CA LYS A 437 22.61 8.91 -2.97
C LYS A 437 22.44 9.94 -4.09
N ASN A 438 21.95 11.11 -3.73
CA ASN A 438 21.86 12.23 -4.65
C ASN A 438 23.23 12.54 -5.29
N GLY A 439 23.25 12.62 -6.62
CA GLY A 439 24.43 12.94 -7.40
C GLY A 439 25.27 11.73 -7.80
N ASP A 440 24.91 10.51 -7.41
CA ASP A 440 25.64 9.30 -7.82
C ASP A 440 25.54 9.07 -9.33
N ILE A 441 26.66 8.73 -9.97
CA ILE A 441 26.72 8.27 -11.36
C ILE A 441 26.73 6.74 -11.34
N VAL A 442 25.72 6.11 -11.94
CA VAL A 442 25.50 4.66 -11.86
C VAL A 442 25.59 4.03 -13.24
N GLU A 443 26.55 3.11 -13.39
CA GLU A 443 26.73 2.25 -14.58
C GLU A 443 26.30 0.82 -14.23
N ILE A 444 25.33 0.27 -14.98
CA ILE A 444 24.84 -1.10 -14.76
C ILE A 444 25.61 -2.07 -15.66
N LEU A 445 26.11 -3.13 -15.05
CA LEU A 445 26.77 -4.23 -15.74
C LEU A 445 25.72 -5.34 -15.99
N THR A 446 25.65 -5.83 -17.24
CA THR A 446 24.66 -6.83 -17.66
C THR A 446 25.32 -8.05 -18.26
N ASP A 447 24.72 -9.23 -18.05
CA ASP A 447 25.06 -10.49 -18.69
C ASP A 447 23.76 -11.19 -19.15
N PRO A 448 23.62 -11.54 -20.44
CA PRO A 448 22.43 -12.22 -20.97
C PRO A 448 22.11 -13.56 -20.29
N SER A 449 23.10 -14.23 -19.70
CA SER A 449 22.90 -15.50 -18.99
C SER A 449 22.26 -15.32 -17.61
N ARG A 450 22.34 -14.10 -17.05
CA ARG A 450 21.81 -13.80 -15.72
C ARG A 450 20.29 -13.68 -15.77
N LYS A 451 19.63 -14.20 -14.73
CA LYS A 451 18.18 -14.17 -14.57
C LYS A 451 17.80 -13.66 -13.18
N PRO A 452 16.64 -13.00 -13.03
CA PRO A 452 16.12 -12.61 -11.72
C PRO A 452 15.92 -13.83 -10.82
N ASN A 453 16.17 -13.63 -9.53
CA ASN A 453 15.94 -14.65 -8.50
C ASN A 453 15.14 -14.08 -7.32
N ARG A 454 14.68 -14.95 -6.41
CA ARG A 454 13.87 -14.53 -5.24
C ARG A 454 14.62 -13.62 -4.28
N ASP A 455 15.96 -13.70 -4.21
CA ASP A 455 16.76 -12.85 -3.32
C ASP A 455 16.77 -11.39 -3.77
N TRP A 456 16.57 -11.14 -5.06
CA TRP A 456 16.44 -9.77 -5.57
C TRP A 456 15.24 -9.03 -4.98
N LEU A 457 14.16 -9.74 -4.60
CA LEU A 457 13.00 -9.16 -3.94
C LEU A 457 13.30 -8.59 -2.55
N LYS A 458 14.39 -9.07 -1.91
CA LYS A 458 14.87 -8.55 -0.62
C LYS A 458 15.69 -7.27 -0.79
N ILE A 459 16.32 -7.09 -1.97
CA ILE A 459 17.22 -5.98 -2.29
C ILE A 459 16.43 -4.77 -2.77
N VAL A 460 15.51 -4.99 -3.72
CA VAL A 460 14.78 -3.89 -4.38
C VAL A 460 13.83 -3.16 -3.43
N LYS A 461 13.75 -1.85 -3.63
CA LYS A 461 12.92 -0.93 -2.82
C LYS A 461 11.78 -0.29 -3.63
N THR A 462 11.85 -0.36 -4.98
CA THR A 462 10.80 0.19 -5.84
C THR A 462 9.73 -0.85 -6.15
N ALA A 463 8.47 -0.42 -6.21
CA ALA A 463 7.36 -1.29 -6.60
C ALA A 463 7.54 -1.77 -8.05
N ARG A 464 8.08 -0.92 -8.95
CA ARG A 464 8.38 -1.27 -10.36
C ARG A 464 9.34 -2.44 -10.48
N ALA A 465 10.49 -2.39 -9.79
CA ALA A 465 11.47 -3.48 -9.84
C ALA A 465 10.87 -4.75 -9.22
N ARG A 466 10.18 -4.65 -8.09
CA ARG A 466 9.52 -5.76 -7.40
C ARG A 466 8.49 -6.46 -8.30
N SER A 467 7.56 -5.71 -8.90
CA SER A 467 6.54 -6.25 -9.79
C SER A 467 7.16 -6.94 -11.02
N ARG A 468 8.18 -6.32 -11.65
CA ARG A 468 8.86 -6.92 -12.81
C ARG A 468 9.61 -8.22 -12.47
N ILE A 469 10.24 -8.28 -11.28
CA ILE A 469 10.90 -9.49 -10.80
C ILE A 469 9.86 -10.57 -10.49
N GLN A 470 8.79 -10.25 -9.77
CA GLN A 470 7.71 -11.20 -9.45
C GLN A 470 7.06 -11.76 -10.72
N ARG A 471 6.74 -10.90 -11.68
CA ARG A 471 6.19 -11.32 -12.97
C ARG A 471 7.12 -12.29 -13.69
N TYR A 472 8.42 -11.98 -13.71
CA TYR A 472 9.42 -12.88 -14.32
C TYR A 472 9.42 -14.24 -13.62
N LEU A 473 9.48 -14.26 -12.30
CA LEU A 473 9.49 -15.48 -11.50
C LEU A 473 8.21 -16.30 -11.69
N ARG A 474 7.02 -15.67 -11.68
CA ARG A 474 5.74 -16.34 -11.97
C ARG A 474 5.72 -16.96 -13.36
N THR A 475 6.25 -16.26 -14.35
CA THR A 475 6.32 -16.79 -15.73
C THR A 475 7.25 -18.00 -15.84
N GLU A 476 8.43 -17.95 -15.21
CA GLU A 476 9.38 -19.07 -15.16
C GLU A 476 8.79 -20.26 -14.37
N GLU A 477 8.17 -20.01 -13.22
CA GLU A 477 7.50 -21.04 -12.41
C GLU A 477 6.35 -21.70 -13.18
N ARG A 478 5.54 -20.92 -13.90
CA ARG A 478 4.46 -21.44 -14.74
C ARG A 478 5.01 -22.28 -15.90
N ALA A 479 6.06 -21.81 -16.58
CA ALA A 479 6.70 -22.57 -17.65
C ALA A 479 7.26 -23.90 -17.14
N HIS A 480 7.88 -23.90 -15.98
CA HIS A 480 8.37 -25.11 -15.32
C HIS A 480 7.20 -26.05 -14.93
N ALA A 481 6.12 -25.51 -14.36
CA ALA A 481 4.93 -26.29 -14.02
C ALA A 481 4.26 -26.90 -15.24
N VAL A 482 4.16 -26.19 -16.37
CA VAL A 482 3.65 -26.73 -17.64
C VAL A 482 4.54 -27.87 -18.13
N SER A 483 5.87 -27.71 -18.11
CA SER A 483 6.80 -28.80 -18.49
C SER A 483 6.64 -30.03 -17.61
N LEU A 484 6.64 -29.84 -16.28
CA LEU A 484 6.48 -30.92 -15.31
C LEU A 484 5.11 -31.60 -15.44
N GLY A 485 4.04 -30.82 -15.57
CA GLY A 485 2.68 -31.33 -15.75
C GLY A 485 2.54 -32.16 -17.03
N ARG A 486 3.18 -31.74 -18.12
CA ARG A 486 3.22 -32.49 -19.39
C ARG A 486 3.93 -33.82 -19.21
N ASP A 487 5.10 -33.84 -18.57
CA ASP A 487 5.86 -35.07 -18.28
C ASP A 487 5.05 -36.04 -17.40
N MET A 488 4.35 -35.50 -16.38
CA MET A 488 3.47 -36.31 -15.49
C MET A 488 2.29 -36.90 -16.27
N LEU A 489 1.61 -36.11 -17.11
CA LEU A 489 0.50 -36.58 -17.96
C LEU A 489 0.96 -37.62 -18.97
N GLU A 490 2.11 -37.44 -19.61
CA GLU A 490 2.67 -38.41 -20.55
C GLU A 490 3.02 -39.73 -19.86
N LYS A 491 3.67 -39.65 -18.70
CA LYS A 491 4.06 -40.85 -17.90
C LYS A 491 2.84 -41.68 -17.47
N GLU A 492 1.81 -41.00 -16.98
CA GLU A 492 0.55 -41.68 -16.59
C GLU A 492 -0.26 -42.12 -17.83
N GLY A 493 -0.29 -41.30 -18.91
CA GLY A 493 -0.97 -41.64 -20.16
C GLY A 493 -0.44 -42.90 -20.81
N ARG A 494 0.90 -43.14 -20.76
CA ARG A 494 1.51 -44.38 -21.26
C ARG A 494 1.00 -45.63 -20.54
N LYS A 495 0.69 -45.52 -19.21
CA LYS A 495 0.16 -46.66 -18.41
C LYS A 495 -1.26 -47.05 -18.84
N VAL A 496 -2.05 -46.10 -19.40
CA VAL A 496 -3.41 -46.31 -19.88
C VAL A 496 -3.54 -46.27 -21.37
N SER A 497 -2.41 -46.44 -22.10
CA SER A 497 -2.33 -46.46 -23.56
C SER A 497 -2.89 -45.20 -24.25
N LEU A 498 -2.90 -44.05 -23.59
CA LEU A 498 -3.32 -42.75 -24.14
C LEU A 498 -2.10 -41.92 -24.56
N ASN A 499 -2.15 -41.43 -25.80
CA ASN A 499 -1.12 -40.54 -26.32
C ASN A 499 -1.50 -39.06 -26.04
N VAL A 500 -1.00 -38.50 -24.95
CA VAL A 500 -1.31 -37.13 -24.51
C VAL A 500 -0.88 -36.07 -25.53
N ASN A 501 0.30 -36.22 -26.17
CA ASN A 501 0.78 -35.27 -27.17
C ASN A 501 -0.10 -35.27 -28.44
N LYS A 502 -0.61 -36.45 -28.85
CA LYS A 502 -1.55 -36.53 -29.93
C LYS A 502 -2.88 -35.87 -29.55
N ALA A 503 -3.40 -36.12 -28.35
CA ALA A 503 -4.63 -35.50 -27.87
C ALA A 503 -4.54 -33.96 -27.76
N ILE A 504 -3.36 -33.41 -27.45
CA ILE A 504 -3.12 -31.95 -27.45
C ILE A 504 -3.17 -31.44 -28.89
N LYS A 505 -2.49 -32.10 -29.86
CA LYS A 505 -2.45 -31.68 -31.28
C LYS A 505 -3.81 -31.79 -31.95
N ASP A 506 -4.58 -32.83 -31.65
CA ASP A 506 -5.88 -33.08 -32.23
C ASP A 506 -7.02 -32.25 -31.59
N GLY A 507 -6.69 -31.40 -30.59
CA GLY A 507 -7.64 -30.50 -29.92
C GLY A 507 -8.49 -31.14 -28.81
N HIS A 508 -8.39 -32.45 -28.58
CA HIS A 508 -9.17 -33.12 -27.53
C HIS A 508 -8.84 -32.66 -26.13
N MET A 509 -7.58 -32.29 -25.87
CA MET A 509 -7.18 -31.75 -24.58
C MET A 509 -7.77 -30.34 -24.31
N ALA A 510 -8.09 -29.57 -25.38
CA ALA A 510 -8.78 -28.27 -25.21
C ALA A 510 -10.22 -28.46 -24.74
N LEU A 511 -10.91 -29.51 -25.22
CA LEU A 511 -12.25 -29.86 -24.72
C LEU A 511 -12.21 -30.27 -23.27
N VAL A 512 -11.21 -31.04 -22.84
CA VAL A 512 -11.01 -31.43 -21.43
C VAL A 512 -10.74 -30.19 -20.56
N ALA A 513 -9.92 -29.24 -21.05
CA ALA A 513 -9.64 -28.01 -20.33
C ALA A 513 -10.93 -27.18 -20.12
N GLN A 514 -11.74 -27.04 -21.16
CA GLN A 514 -13.01 -26.33 -21.10
C GLN A 514 -14.03 -27.01 -20.16
N GLU A 515 -14.17 -28.35 -20.21
CA GLU A 515 -15.03 -29.11 -19.30
C GLU A 515 -14.58 -29.03 -17.83
N MET A 516 -13.27 -28.82 -17.60
CA MET A 516 -12.69 -28.66 -16.25
C MET A 516 -12.59 -27.20 -15.80
N ASN A 517 -13.18 -26.24 -16.55
CA ASN A 517 -13.18 -24.80 -16.29
C ASN A 517 -11.78 -24.17 -16.28
N PHE A 518 -10.88 -24.60 -17.17
CA PHE A 518 -9.60 -23.95 -17.42
C PHE A 518 -9.66 -23.13 -18.69
N GLU A 519 -9.02 -21.94 -18.69
CA GLU A 519 -9.01 -21.03 -19.84
C GLU A 519 -8.19 -21.58 -21.01
N SER A 520 -7.16 -22.37 -20.73
CA SER A 520 -6.29 -22.96 -21.76
C SER A 520 -5.79 -24.36 -21.39
N VAL A 521 -5.29 -25.08 -22.40
CA VAL A 521 -4.62 -26.37 -22.20
C VAL A 521 -3.38 -26.22 -21.30
N ASP A 522 -2.64 -25.12 -21.45
CA ASP A 522 -1.45 -24.87 -20.64
C ASP A 522 -1.82 -24.61 -19.17
N ASP A 523 -2.99 -24.01 -18.87
CA ASP A 523 -3.47 -23.83 -17.50
C ASP A 523 -3.88 -25.15 -16.86
N LEU A 524 -4.54 -26.03 -17.62
CA LEU A 524 -4.84 -27.38 -17.15
C LEU A 524 -3.55 -28.17 -16.87
N VAL A 525 -2.57 -28.10 -17.77
CA VAL A 525 -1.29 -28.80 -17.63
C VAL A 525 -0.48 -28.23 -16.48
N ALA A 526 -0.44 -26.89 -16.33
CA ALA A 526 0.21 -26.22 -15.20
C ALA A 526 -0.43 -26.61 -13.86
N SER A 527 -1.77 -26.72 -13.81
CA SER A 527 -2.51 -27.20 -12.64
C SER A 527 -2.06 -28.60 -12.20
N VAL A 528 -1.72 -29.46 -13.16
CA VAL A 528 -1.14 -30.79 -12.88
C VAL A 528 0.29 -30.65 -12.35
N GLY A 529 1.10 -29.79 -12.93
CA GLY A 529 2.48 -29.53 -12.49
C GLY A 529 2.56 -28.91 -11.10
N TYR A 530 1.60 -28.06 -10.72
CA TYR A 530 1.42 -27.53 -9.37
C TYR A 530 0.78 -28.53 -8.38
N ALA A 531 0.46 -29.74 -8.82
CA ALA A 531 -0.26 -30.76 -8.03
C ALA A 531 -1.67 -30.32 -7.54
N HIS A 532 -2.27 -29.31 -8.14
CA HIS A 532 -3.66 -28.90 -7.85
C HIS A 532 -4.66 -29.87 -8.48
N THR A 533 -4.29 -30.49 -9.61
CA THR A 533 -5.10 -31.50 -10.32
C THR A 533 -4.27 -32.77 -10.51
N THR A 534 -4.87 -33.93 -10.23
CA THR A 534 -4.13 -35.20 -10.45
C THR A 534 -4.11 -35.59 -11.93
N PRO A 535 -2.99 -36.14 -12.45
CA PRO A 535 -2.91 -36.63 -13.83
C PRO A 535 -4.03 -37.60 -14.21
N ARG A 536 -4.41 -38.50 -13.29
CA ARG A 536 -5.50 -39.49 -13.48
C ARG A 536 -6.85 -38.82 -13.76
N LYS A 537 -7.18 -37.73 -13.04
CA LYS A 537 -8.44 -37.01 -13.25
C LYS A 537 -8.53 -36.45 -14.67
N VAL A 538 -7.43 -35.86 -15.16
CA VAL A 538 -7.34 -35.33 -16.53
C VAL A 538 -7.42 -36.44 -17.57
N LEU A 539 -6.69 -37.56 -17.38
CA LEU A 539 -6.68 -38.68 -18.31
C LEU A 539 -8.02 -39.42 -18.36
N ASN A 540 -8.74 -39.59 -17.25
CA ASN A 540 -10.09 -40.15 -17.24
C ASN A 540 -11.08 -39.29 -18.04
N ARG A 541 -10.96 -37.97 -17.94
CA ARG A 541 -11.80 -37.06 -18.73
C ARG A 541 -11.42 -37.10 -20.21
N LEU A 542 -10.12 -37.17 -20.51
CA LEU A 542 -9.64 -37.34 -21.87
C LEU A 542 -10.14 -38.66 -22.50
N TYR A 543 -10.16 -39.73 -21.74
CA TYR A 543 -10.69 -41.02 -22.18
C TYR A 543 -12.18 -40.94 -22.53
N ALA A 544 -12.96 -40.25 -21.69
CA ALA A 544 -14.39 -40.00 -21.97
C ALA A 544 -14.63 -39.17 -23.21
N VAL A 545 -13.81 -38.15 -23.49
CA VAL A 545 -13.86 -37.34 -24.72
C VAL A 545 -13.48 -38.13 -25.94
N LEU A 546 -12.52 -39.05 -25.85
CA LEU A 546 -12.05 -39.86 -26.98
C LEU A 546 -13.01 -41.05 -27.30
N HIS A 547 -13.81 -41.50 -26.31
CA HIS A 547 -14.70 -42.66 -26.44
C HIS A 547 -16.12 -42.32 -25.97
N PRO A 548 -16.83 -41.39 -26.64
CA PRO A 548 -18.17 -40.97 -26.22
C PRO A 548 -19.18 -42.13 -26.22
N ASP A 549 -19.04 -43.08 -27.14
CA ASP A 549 -19.92 -44.26 -27.24
C ASP A 549 -19.71 -45.28 -26.13
N ALA A 550 -18.53 -45.31 -25.50
CA ALA A 550 -18.23 -46.21 -24.40
C ALA A 550 -18.91 -45.74 -23.05
N VAL A 551 -19.24 -44.48 -22.95
CA VAL A 551 -19.94 -43.90 -21.80
C VAL A 551 -21.46 -44.06 -21.92
N SER A 552 -22.01 -44.23 -23.15
CA SER A 552 -23.44 -44.41 -23.40
C SER A 552 -23.94 -45.84 -23.15
N SER A 553 -23.06 -46.81 -22.97
CA SER A 553 -23.39 -48.22 -22.75
C SER A 553 -23.11 -48.73 -21.36
N ALA A 554 -22.85 -47.87 -20.39
CA ALA A 554 -22.77 -48.29 -19.01
C ALA A 554 -24.19 -48.50 -18.44
N PRO A 555 -24.51 -49.72 -17.93
CA PRO A 555 -25.82 -49.96 -17.31
C PRO A 555 -25.97 -49.13 -16.05
N GLU A 556 -27.19 -48.65 -15.83
CA GLU A 556 -27.57 -48.02 -14.57
C GLU A 556 -27.13 -48.89 -13.39
N THR A 557 -26.36 -48.27 -12.55
CA THR A 557 -26.02 -48.66 -11.19
C THR A 557 -25.92 -50.16 -10.82
N PRO A 558 -24.75 -50.70 -10.68
CA PRO A 558 -24.45 -51.47 -9.50
C PRO A 558 -24.15 -50.45 -8.38
N THR A 559 -24.89 -50.59 -7.30
CA THR A 559 -24.44 -50.08 -6.01
C THR A 559 -22.96 -50.31 -5.87
N VAL A 560 -22.18 -49.24 -6.04
CA VAL A 560 -20.75 -49.24 -5.86
C VAL A 560 -20.56 -49.64 -4.42
N LYS A 561 -20.07 -50.85 -4.22
CA LYS A 561 -19.23 -51.13 -3.03
C LYS A 561 -18.16 -50.04 -3.15
N GLU A 562 -18.25 -49.07 -2.26
CA GLU A 562 -17.27 -48.02 -2.09
C GLU A 562 -15.90 -48.65 -2.03
N SER A 563 -15.16 -48.55 -3.13
CA SER A 563 -13.71 -48.72 -3.04
C SER A 563 -13.22 -47.54 -2.22
N LYS A 564 -12.73 -47.86 -1.02
CA LYS A 564 -12.19 -46.95 0.00
C LYS A 564 -11.00 -46.10 -0.44
N GLU A 565 -10.92 -45.63 -1.69
CA GLU A 565 -9.74 -44.91 -2.19
C GLU A 565 -10.02 -43.58 -2.88
N ALA A 566 -11.24 -42.99 -2.80
CA ALA A 566 -11.55 -41.66 -3.34
C ALA A 566 -12.32 -40.77 -2.33
N ALA A 567 -12.11 -41.00 -1.04
CA ALA A 567 -12.43 -39.99 -0.04
C ALA A 567 -11.21 -39.04 0.05
N GLY A 568 -11.43 -37.74 -0.11
CA GLY A 568 -10.44 -36.74 0.20
C GLY A 568 -9.77 -37.07 1.53
N ARG A 569 -8.48 -36.80 1.67
CA ARG A 569 -7.69 -37.12 2.86
C ARG A 569 -8.51 -36.88 4.11
N LYS A 570 -9.11 -37.95 4.65
CA LYS A 570 -9.58 -37.96 6.03
C LYS A 570 -8.36 -37.57 6.83
N THR A 571 -8.49 -36.58 7.71
CA THR A 571 -7.53 -36.49 8.81
C THR A 571 -7.79 -37.76 9.58
N GLU A 572 -6.92 -38.78 9.33
CA GLU A 572 -7.06 -40.11 9.89
C GLU A 572 -7.09 -39.93 11.41
N GLY A 573 -8.16 -40.38 12.07
CA GLY A 573 -8.31 -40.34 13.51
C GLY A 573 -9.29 -39.35 14.11
N VAL A 574 -10.04 -38.58 13.34
CA VAL A 574 -11.11 -37.66 13.86
C VAL A 574 -12.40 -37.89 13.09
N GLY A 575 -13.53 -38.01 13.80
CA GLY A 575 -14.88 -38.16 13.28
C GLY A 575 -15.85 -37.04 13.73
N ILE A 576 -16.87 -36.82 12.93
CA ILE A 576 -18.01 -35.95 13.28
C ILE A 576 -19.21 -36.86 13.49
N SER A 577 -19.90 -36.71 14.63
CA SER A 577 -21.09 -37.52 14.92
C SER A 577 -22.18 -37.34 13.84
N GLY A 578 -22.42 -38.37 13.05
CA GLY A 578 -23.52 -38.43 12.06
C GLY A 578 -23.22 -37.87 10.68
N VAL A 579 -21.96 -37.52 10.34
CA VAL A 579 -21.60 -37.01 9.02
C VAL A 579 -20.28 -37.64 8.53
N ASP A 580 -20.38 -38.42 7.43
CA ASP A 580 -19.23 -39.01 6.76
C ASP A 580 -18.75 -38.15 5.58
N GLY A 581 -17.42 -38.06 5.37
CA GLY A 581 -16.85 -37.49 4.14
C GLY A 581 -16.50 -36.00 4.19
N VAL A 582 -16.45 -35.35 5.35
CA VAL A 582 -16.05 -33.96 5.50
C VAL A 582 -14.51 -33.85 5.50
N LEU A 583 -13.98 -32.89 4.73
CA LEU A 583 -12.56 -32.53 4.77
C LEU A 583 -12.23 -31.92 6.14
N MET A 584 -11.41 -32.62 6.93
CA MET A 584 -10.94 -32.12 8.23
C MET A 584 -9.44 -31.83 8.18
N ARG A 585 -8.98 -30.83 8.93
CA ARG A 585 -7.56 -30.49 9.11
C ARG A 585 -7.30 -30.06 10.54
N PHE A 586 -6.14 -30.41 11.07
CA PHE A 586 -5.68 -29.93 12.38
C PHE A 586 -5.23 -28.47 12.30
N ALA A 587 -5.65 -27.68 13.29
CA ALA A 587 -5.29 -26.28 13.38
C ALA A 587 -3.85 -26.13 13.87
N LYS A 588 -3.05 -25.37 13.13
CA LYS A 588 -1.62 -25.12 13.43
C LYS A 588 -1.40 -24.33 14.73
N CYS A 589 -2.36 -23.48 15.11
CA CYS A 589 -2.28 -22.63 16.31
C CYS A 589 -2.25 -23.43 17.64
N CYS A 590 -2.73 -24.68 17.66
CA CYS A 590 -2.80 -25.49 18.90
C CYS A 590 -2.36 -26.93 18.72
N ASN A 591 -2.11 -27.40 17.50
CA ASN A 591 -1.64 -28.72 17.13
C ASN A 591 -2.23 -29.84 18.02
N PRO A 592 -3.56 -30.14 17.86
CA PRO A 592 -4.21 -31.15 18.69
C PRO A 592 -3.62 -32.54 18.45
N VAL A 593 -3.42 -33.31 19.52
CA VAL A 593 -2.95 -34.69 19.48
C VAL A 593 -4.00 -35.61 20.07
N PRO A 594 -4.01 -36.92 19.72
CA PRO A 594 -4.96 -37.90 20.28
C PRO A 594 -5.01 -37.85 21.81
N GLY A 595 -6.22 -37.79 22.37
CA GLY A 595 -6.45 -37.63 23.80
C GLY A 595 -6.67 -36.17 24.26
N ASP A 596 -6.43 -35.17 23.41
CA ASP A 596 -6.87 -33.79 23.70
C ASP A 596 -8.40 -33.68 23.56
N PRO A 597 -9.06 -32.84 24.39
CA PRO A 597 -10.42 -32.39 24.10
C PRO A 597 -10.42 -31.51 22.86
N ILE A 598 -11.20 -31.87 21.83
CA ILE A 598 -11.19 -31.19 20.54
C ILE A 598 -12.55 -30.63 20.17
N ILE A 599 -12.55 -29.56 19.36
CA ILE A 599 -13.69 -28.91 18.78
C ILE A 599 -13.43 -28.61 17.30
N GLY A 600 -14.44 -28.78 16.44
CA GLY A 600 -14.35 -28.46 15.03
C GLY A 600 -14.89 -27.06 14.74
N TYR A 601 -14.26 -26.33 13.83
CA TYR A 601 -14.75 -25.07 13.30
C TYR A 601 -14.95 -25.17 11.79
N ILE A 602 -16.18 -24.88 11.33
CA ILE A 602 -16.52 -24.91 9.89
C ILE A 602 -15.94 -23.68 9.20
N SER A 603 -14.92 -23.87 8.36
CA SER A 603 -14.29 -22.82 7.55
C SER A 603 -14.94 -22.75 6.16
N ARG A 604 -15.27 -21.55 5.67
CA ARG A 604 -15.85 -21.36 4.33
C ARG A 604 -14.88 -21.84 3.25
N GLY A 605 -15.27 -22.86 2.48
CA GLY A 605 -14.49 -23.40 1.36
C GLY A 605 -13.28 -24.28 1.73
N LEU A 606 -12.95 -24.48 3.01
CA LEU A 606 -11.76 -25.21 3.47
C LEU A 606 -12.05 -26.44 4.36
N GLY A 607 -13.32 -26.77 4.56
CA GLY A 607 -13.74 -27.88 5.44
C GLY A 607 -13.73 -27.51 6.92
N VAL A 608 -13.52 -28.50 7.80
CA VAL A 608 -13.53 -28.34 9.24
C VAL A 608 -12.11 -28.26 9.78
N SER A 609 -11.78 -27.19 10.48
CA SER A 609 -10.54 -27.05 11.24
C SER A 609 -10.73 -27.59 12.65
N VAL A 610 -9.94 -28.58 13.05
CA VAL A 610 -10.00 -29.21 14.38
C VAL A 610 -9.03 -28.50 15.32
N HIS A 611 -9.56 -27.89 16.37
CA HIS A 611 -8.83 -27.19 17.41
C HIS A 611 -8.91 -27.97 18.74
N ARG A 612 -8.01 -27.71 19.65
CA ARG A 612 -8.18 -28.06 21.05
C ARG A 612 -9.30 -27.20 21.64
N ALA A 613 -10.11 -27.75 22.52
CA ALA A 613 -11.22 -27.05 23.16
C ALA A 613 -10.77 -25.86 24.03
N ASP A 614 -9.53 -25.88 24.53
CA ASP A 614 -8.90 -24.83 25.34
C ASP A 614 -8.05 -23.83 24.51
N CYS A 615 -8.10 -23.90 23.18
CA CYS A 615 -7.33 -23.00 22.32
C CYS A 615 -7.88 -21.55 22.42
N PRO A 616 -7.02 -20.55 22.68
CA PRO A 616 -7.44 -19.14 22.79
C PRO A 616 -8.19 -18.63 21.56
N ASN A 617 -7.84 -19.11 20.37
CA ASN A 617 -8.50 -18.71 19.13
C ASN A 617 -9.96 -19.19 19.05
N VAL A 618 -10.31 -20.28 19.72
CA VAL A 618 -11.69 -20.78 19.75
C VAL A 618 -12.64 -19.80 20.45
N ALA A 619 -12.15 -19.06 21.46
CA ALA A 619 -12.95 -18.08 22.18
C ALA A 619 -13.40 -16.89 21.30
N ASN A 620 -12.67 -16.64 20.19
CA ASN A 620 -12.96 -15.56 19.26
C ASN A 620 -13.72 -16.02 17.99
N MET A 621 -14.09 -17.32 17.93
CA MET A 621 -14.80 -17.90 16.77
C MET A 621 -16.29 -17.74 16.90
N GLU A 622 -17.00 -17.72 15.76
CA GLU A 622 -18.48 -17.66 15.70
C GLU A 622 -19.07 -18.94 16.30
N PRO A 623 -19.87 -18.87 17.38
CA PRO A 623 -20.41 -20.07 18.04
C PRO A 623 -21.25 -20.98 17.14
N GLU A 624 -21.93 -20.38 16.15
CA GLU A 624 -22.81 -21.08 15.20
C GLU A 624 -22.05 -22.01 14.24
N ARG A 625 -20.73 -21.87 14.13
CA ARG A 625 -19.85 -22.67 13.28
C ARG A 625 -19.00 -23.67 14.05
N LEU A 626 -19.15 -23.73 15.36
CA LEU A 626 -18.49 -24.72 16.18
C LEU A 626 -19.29 -26.02 16.16
N ILE A 627 -18.62 -27.13 15.91
CA ILE A 627 -19.21 -28.48 15.88
C ILE A 627 -18.46 -29.42 16.81
N SER A 628 -19.17 -30.37 17.38
CA SER A 628 -18.55 -31.44 18.17
C SER A 628 -17.84 -32.44 17.26
N VAL A 629 -16.56 -32.68 17.54
CA VAL A 629 -15.73 -33.67 16.88
C VAL A 629 -15.13 -34.62 17.93
N HIS A 630 -14.81 -35.83 17.55
CA HIS A 630 -14.21 -36.81 18.44
C HIS A 630 -13.08 -37.58 17.74
N TRP A 631 -12.18 -38.13 18.52
CA TRP A 631 -11.11 -38.97 18.01
C TRP A 631 -11.68 -40.35 17.63
N ASP A 632 -11.54 -40.74 16.34
CA ASP A 632 -11.91 -42.04 15.83
C ASP A 632 -10.65 -42.91 15.66
N GLY A 633 -10.40 -43.80 16.65
CA GLY A 633 -9.35 -44.77 16.60
C GLY A 633 -7.92 -44.19 16.53
N ALA A 634 -7.09 -44.46 17.50
CA ALA A 634 -5.68 -44.11 17.47
C ALA A 634 -4.96 -44.96 16.42
N GLU A 635 -4.61 -44.41 15.27
CA GLU A 635 -3.60 -44.98 14.40
C GLU A 635 -2.20 -44.76 15.01
N GLU A 636 -1.29 -45.73 14.86
CA GLU A 636 0.09 -45.67 15.37
C GLU A 636 1.00 -44.66 14.63
N LYS A 637 0.46 -43.53 14.21
CA LYS A 637 1.24 -42.46 13.56
C LYS A 637 1.64 -41.40 14.57
N PRO A 638 2.88 -40.89 14.52
CA PRO A 638 3.29 -39.80 15.38
C PRO A 638 2.60 -38.47 14.96
N TYR A 639 2.26 -37.66 15.97
CA TYR A 639 1.67 -36.31 15.80
C TYR A 639 2.65 -35.26 16.26
N GLU A 640 2.71 -34.12 15.53
CA GLU A 640 3.59 -33.02 15.90
C GLU A 640 2.98 -32.18 17.03
N ALA A 641 3.77 -31.92 18.08
CA ALA A 641 3.40 -31.06 19.21
C ALA A 641 4.52 -30.06 19.52
N GLY A 642 4.17 -28.84 19.89
CA GLY A 642 5.11 -27.82 20.33
C GLY A 642 5.33 -27.86 21.85
N ILE A 643 6.58 -27.70 22.31
CA ILE A 643 6.96 -27.51 23.71
C ILE A 643 7.77 -26.24 23.82
N PHE A 644 7.34 -25.35 24.72
CA PHE A 644 7.99 -24.11 25.04
C PHE A 644 8.67 -24.21 26.39
N ILE A 645 9.97 -23.84 26.47
CA ILE A 645 10.80 -23.99 27.66
C ILE A 645 11.51 -22.66 27.94
N ILE A 646 11.44 -22.19 29.18
CA ILE A 646 12.31 -21.15 29.71
C ILE A 646 13.31 -21.81 30.65
N ALA A 647 14.59 -21.60 30.40
CA ALA A 647 15.67 -22.18 31.19
C ALA A 647 16.72 -21.12 31.55
N ARG A 648 17.54 -21.38 32.57
CA ARG A 648 18.78 -20.62 32.78
C ARG A 648 19.74 -20.92 31.61
N ASN A 649 20.35 -19.87 31.08
CA ASN A 649 21.32 -20.05 29.97
C ASN A 649 22.67 -20.56 30.49
N GLU A 650 22.71 -21.87 30.80
CA GLU A 650 23.89 -22.57 31.31
C GLU A 650 24.41 -23.58 30.28
N HIS A 651 25.72 -23.87 30.35
CA HIS A 651 26.29 -24.87 29.46
C HIS A 651 25.63 -26.24 29.64
N GLY A 652 25.19 -26.84 28.51
CA GLY A 652 24.63 -28.18 28.49
C GLY A 652 23.12 -28.29 28.66
N VAL A 653 22.37 -27.18 28.86
CA VAL A 653 20.91 -27.20 29.02
C VAL A 653 20.21 -27.87 27.83
N LEU A 654 20.62 -27.52 26.60
CA LEU A 654 20.08 -28.13 25.38
C LEU A 654 20.35 -29.64 25.35
N ALA A 655 21.54 -30.08 25.76
CA ALA A 655 21.90 -31.47 25.79
C ALA A 655 21.07 -32.25 26.83
N LEU A 656 20.79 -31.65 28.00
CA LEU A 656 19.93 -32.25 29.02
C LEU A 656 18.50 -32.45 28.54
N VAL A 657 17.92 -31.46 27.89
CA VAL A 657 16.57 -31.55 27.33
C VAL A 657 16.54 -32.61 26.21
N ALA A 658 17.51 -32.60 25.29
CA ALA A 658 17.60 -33.57 24.21
C ALA A 658 17.76 -35.02 24.74
N GLN A 659 18.48 -35.18 25.82
CA GLN A 659 18.64 -36.50 26.48
C GLN A 659 17.30 -36.99 27.06
N VAL A 660 16.49 -36.14 27.66
CA VAL A 660 15.15 -36.48 28.15
C VAL A 660 14.22 -36.85 26.97
N LEU A 661 14.26 -36.12 25.88
CA LEU A 661 13.49 -36.41 24.66
C LEU A 661 13.88 -37.80 24.10
N ALA A 662 15.17 -38.06 23.97
CA ALA A 662 15.69 -39.35 23.49
C ALA A 662 15.32 -40.52 24.41
N LYS A 663 15.40 -40.34 25.76
CA LYS A 663 15.02 -41.38 26.75
C LYS A 663 13.53 -41.74 26.66
N ASN A 664 12.67 -40.81 26.27
CA ASN A 664 11.23 -41.04 26.09
C ASN A 664 10.87 -41.48 24.66
N ASN A 665 11.85 -41.83 23.80
CA ASN A 665 11.68 -42.19 22.40
C ASN A 665 10.87 -41.14 21.59
N VAL A 666 11.15 -39.87 21.81
CA VAL A 666 10.51 -38.76 21.14
C VAL A 666 11.46 -38.13 20.13
N ASN A 667 11.03 -38.04 18.87
CA ASN A 667 11.80 -37.42 17.80
C ASN A 667 11.63 -35.92 17.83
N ILE A 668 12.70 -35.16 17.49
CA ILE A 668 12.69 -33.69 17.38
C ILE A 668 12.62 -33.37 15.89
N THR A 669 11.55 -32.68 15.46
CA THR A 669 11.38 -32.23 14.09
C THR A 669 11.76 -30.75 13.91
N GLY A 670 11.79 -29.97 14.99
CA GLY A 670 12.18 -28.55 14.96
C GLY A 670 12.74 -28.07 16.30
N LEU A 671 13.67 -27.11 16.23
CA LEU A 671 14.21 -26.42 17.39
C LEU A 671 14.48 -24.96 17.04
N ASN A 672 13.99 -24.05 17.89
CA ASN A 672 14.35 -22.64 17.87
C ASN A 672 14.83 -22.21 19.26
N MET A 673 15.90 -21.42 19.33
CA MET A 673 16.48 -20.98 20.58
C MET A 673 16.82 -19.49 20.52
N ASP A 674 16.31 -18.73 21.48
CA ASP A 674 16.56 -17.31 21.66
C ASP A 674 17.17 -17.06 23.04
N ASN A 675 18.21 -16.24 23.10
CA ASN A 675 18.81 -15.79 24.36
C ASN A 675 18.13 -14.50 24.83
N LEU A 676 17.63 -14.50 26.06
CA LEU A 676 17.03 -13.34 26.69
C LEU A 676 18.10 -12.47 27.38
N VAL A 677 17.86 -11.17 27.46
CA VAL A 677 18.81 -10.18 28.01
C VAL A 677 19.12 -10.40 29.50
N ASP A 678 18.26 -11.13 30.20
CA ASP A 678 18.35 -11.41 31.66
C ASP A 678 19.07 -12.71 32.03
N GLY A 679 19.82 -13.31 31.07
CA GLY A 679 20.57 -14.56 31.31
C GLY A 679 19.71 -15.82 31.26
N ARG A 680 18.49 -15.74 30.76
CA ARG A 680 17.62 -16.89 30.47
C ARG A 680 17.69 -17.26 28.99
N ALA A 681 17.40 -18.51 28.67
CA ALA A 681 17.22 -19.02 27.31
C ALA A 681 15.78 -19.45 27.09
N LYS A 682 15.25 -19.10 25.93
CA LYS A 682 13.93 -19.47 25.44
C LYS A 682 14.13 -20.54 24.38
N LEU A 683 13.58 -21.75 24.61
CA LEU A 683 13.73 -22.88 23.69
C LEU A 683 12.33 -23.32 23.24
N ARG A 684 12.14 -23.44 21.94
CA ARG A 684 10.91 -23.96 21.34
C ARG A 684 11.24 -25.23 20.57
N PHE A 685 10.71 -26.35 21.04
CA PHE A 685 10.86 -27.66 20.39
C PHE A 685 9.57 -28.03 19.66
N THR A 686 9.69 -28.56 18.46
CA THR A 686 8.63 -29.33 17.80
C THR A 686 9.01 -30.80 17.89
N VAL A 687 8.13 -31.62 18.47
CA VAL A 687 8.38 -33.01 18.77
C VAL A 687 7.27 -33.90 18.22
N GLU A 688 7.61 -35.16 17.89
CA GLU A 688 6.64 -36.17 17.46
C GLU A 688 6.20 -37.01 18.65
N VAL A 689 4.91 -37.01 18.99
CA VAL A 689 4.32 -37.76 20.08
C VAL A 689 3.16 -38.61 19.60
N ARG A 690 2.84 -39.70 20.31
CA ARG A 690 1.73 -40.61 19.98
C ARG A 690 0.38 -40.05 20.46
N ASP A 691 0.37 -39.49 21.66
CA ASP A 691 -0.83 -39.00 22.32
C ASP A 691 -0.53 -37.89 23.36
N ALA A 692 -1.58 -37.28 23.90
CA ALA A 692 -1.50 -36.25 24.94
C ALA A 692 -0.83 -36.80 26.22
N THR A 693 -0.99 -38.06 26.56
CA THR A 693 -0.43 -38.66 27.77
C THR A 693 1.12 -38.69 27.69
N GLN A 694 1.65 -39.12 26.54
CA GLN A 694 3.09 -39.10 26.28
C GLN A 694 3.64 -37.64 26.33
N LEU A 695 2.93 -36.70 25.74
CA LEU A 695 3.32 -35.28 25.74
C LEU A 695 3.39 -34.71 27.16
N TYR A 696 2.37 -34.96 27.99
CA TYR A 696 2.35 -34.46 29.36
C TYR A 696 3.41 -35.11 30.24
N GLN A 697 3.66 -36.41 30.11
CA GLN A 697 4.77 -37.12 30.80
C GLN A 697 6.12 -36.51 30.42
N LEU A 698 6.29 -36.18 29.15
CA LEU A 698 7.49 -35.51 28.64
C LEU A 698 7.70 -34.14 29.25
N ILE A 699 6.64 -33.32 29.28
CA ILE A 699 6.64 -31.94 29.89
C ILE A 699 7.04 -32.05 31.38
N GLU A 700 6.47 -32.99 32.14
CA GLU A 700 6.82 -33.20 33.55
C GLU A 700 8.27 -33.68 33.72
N SER A 701 8.74 -34.54 32.84
CA SER A 701 10.14 -35.01 32.88
C SER A 701 11.14 -33.87 32.61
N ILE A 702 10.83 -32.98 31.69
CA ILE A 702 11.64 -31.79 31.39
C ILE A 702 11.56 -30.80 32.55
N ARG A 703 10.38 -30.59 33.13
CA ARG A 703 10.17 -29.67 34.26
C ARG A 703 10.98 -30.05 35.48
N SER A 704 11.27 -31.33 35.66
CA SER A 704 12.09 -31.82 36.80
C SER A 704 13.60 -31.52 36.70
N LEU A 705 14.07 -30.99 35.57
CA LEU A 705 15.48 -30.66 35.36
C LEU A 705 15.87 -29.37 36.08
N PRO A 706 16.99 -29.31 36.84
CA PRO A 706 17.38 -28.17 37.66
C PRO A 706 17.51 -26.80 36.93
N PRO A 707 18.00 -26.74 35.67
CA PRO A 707 18.14 -25.46 34.95
C PRO A 707 16.85 -24.97 34.34
N ILE A 708 15.76 -25.75 34.36
CA ILE A 708 14.48 -25.39 33.75
C ILE A 708 13.65 -24.56 34.72
N LEU A 709 13.18 -23.43 34.24
CA LEU A 709 12.36 -22.48 35.02
C LEU A 709 10.88 -22.68 34.74
N GLU A 710 10.54 -22.90 33.45
CA GLU A 710 9.17 -23.08 33.01
C GLU A 710 9.13 -24.02 31.79
N VAL A 711 8.13 -24.89 31.74
CA VAL A 711 7.81 -25.71 30.58
C VAL A 711 6.32 -25.70 30.38
N VAL A 712 5.90 -25.32 29.19
CA VAL A 712 4.49 -25.33 28.77
C VAL A 712 4.36 -25.92 27.36
N ARG A 713 3.18 -26.41 27.06
CA ARG A 713 2.85 -26.76 25.68
C ARG A 713 2.79 -25.48 24.85
N ASP A 714 3.46 -25.47 23.69
CA ASP A 714 3.50 -24.31 22.81
C ASP A 714 2.13 -24.10 22.14
N THR A 715 1.57 -22.91 22.34
CA THR A 715 0.44 -22.38 21.57
C THR A 715 0.95 -21.11 20.89
N GLU A 716 0.77 -20.94 19.59
CA GLU A 716 1.36 -19.83 18.78
C GLU A 716 1.13 -18.41 19.32
N ASP A 717 0.35 -18.23 20.36
CA ASP A 717 0.04 -16.93 20.98
C ASP A 717 0.79 -16.62 22.29
N ALA A 718 1.81 -17.39 22.67
CA ALA A 718 2.69 -17.03 23.78
C ALA A 718 3.79 -16.06 23.31
N GLN A 719 3.40 -14.81 22.96
CA GLN A 719 4.30 -13.66 22.81
C GLN A 719 4.27 -12.78 24.03
#